data_673344d19b51b428a971c199202c8deb
#
_entry.id   673344d19b51b428a971c199202c8deb
#
_cell.length_a   1.000
_cell.length_b   1.000
_cell.length_c   1.000
_cell.angle_alpha   90.00
_cell.angle_beta   90.00
_cell.angle_gamma   90.00
#
_symmetry.space_group_name_H-M   'P 1'
#
loop_
_entity.id
_entity.type
_entity.pdbx_description
1 polymer ?
#
loop_
_entity_poly.entity_id
_entity_poly.type
_entity_poly.pdbx_seq_one_letter_code
_entity_poly.pdbx_strand_id
1 'polypeptide(L)'
;MIYHPSIVGSIKGDDGKAIVDSLVEVITTSKIKSVCNLGVWCISMQQFNSSLLDAHFQSLLRAITYALDNPIGSLSITFEAMQAVMKLASTSAQNMRAMSNIWAPPVYRRLVSGDKRERDMSERCLQKVSSVICPPPAILSKALVIDLKKTLLLMMEELLNQGLKIQTLQVWRWFMRLLGPYAMKHKNLVNKLLKIPEQTFTDLNPQIQSASLVSWEGLIDTLICSQLHAPESNALVKIYTDQTVFKETNPTEADGFSKKIKLVMTPLVGIMSSNSDASVHVSCLNTWSYLLYKLDKLASSHSVVKTVWEPILEVVIKVGPVNKNIWSWSFCIELLDNFISSGNKDVNSKLNDQKADQLSKSSIMRLPESTKYSWKYYPIKWSPLNLGNLEFFLNTIHGLIMHGSHEVRTVIHDAASSLFRSLLKSAKHFLKSDLITYDEVILSLNMMLKFLKSVYENMHSRDGGVDDLLSLLLQLLKAFVEELEPSTLQSPLYKVTLDLKNIEKSEPVYRFKSAKIPDICLLNYMEKVSPVAFITSLYFHAVTKLTLKAPDYDIVEGIHRYVKLLLSSYEPLEILHLFVSLLYTEKMPQCFEIWVALVNCLKDYLDNNTFLSPGYATIIHFLCYPFAASSCRNLHLKLQQVIEVWKSLYVSLSGASEIGYPTLTEDLFSMLCSYFDEALASDDLVAEPQSSEKGQDIGVLLLFGEAMICAVEQASLTAKSKDKECESWRSSNIKSSLEFASCFVKLSCVKDETTVSTSLTTRLLSSVIHFVGCLHLEKDITLFIEIMTSALLLWLSHSEAQDSNFKDQLQQLWIQTLNCLQKTRPIIKFNSSFLQLQEPLLEKTLDHPDPIISNATVNFWNYTYGEQIKLDYPQSLLPILDKLSRKGKIKLCKNSLSANNKSNSEVDKVTVPNKYKVTTTLRRCSKRVELVGGNEKMCSSSKRRHTELTEHQKEVRRAQQGRGMDCNGHGPGIRTYTSVDFSQGNEESQESQDIRDADSILEMLRKVN
;
A
#
# COMPACT_ATOMS: atom_id res chain seq x y z
N MET A 1 39.51 60.19 -15.57
CA MET A 1 40.22 59.47 -16.67
C MET A 1 40.04 57.98 -16.55
N ILE A 2 40.52 57.31 -15.51
CA ILE A 2 40.57 55.86 -15.40
C ILE A 2 39.21 55.09 -15.20
N TYR A 3 38.13 55.78 -15.02
CA TYR A 3 36.79 55.17 -14.95
C TYR A 3 35.93 55.44 -16.19
N HIS A 4 36.48 56.19 -17.21
CA HIS A 4 35.80 56.44 -18.45
C HIS A 4 36.17 55.37 -19.51
N PRO A 5 35.28 54.47 -19.93
CA PRO A 5 35.63 53.37 -20.84
C PRO A 5 36.25 53.84 -22.16
N SER A 6 35.75 54.94 -22.72
CA SER A 6 36.23 55.49 -24.01
C SER A 6 37.66 56.05 -23.93
N ILE A 7 38.05 56.59 -22.76
CA ILE A 7 39.41 57.12 -22.55
C ILE A 7 40.39 55.96 -22.23
N VAL A 8 39.92 55.02 -21.41
CA VAL A 8 40.70 53.83 -21.02
C VAL A 8 41.08 52.99 -22.23
N GLY A 9 40.21 52.85 -23.20
CA GLY A 9 40.48 52.06 -24.43
C GLY A 9 41.57 52.69 -25.31
N SER A 10 41.89 53.96 -25.12
CA SER A 10 42.99 54.67 -25.84
C SER A 10 44.33 54.69 -25.12
N ILE A 11 44.44 54.26 -23.88
CA ILE A 11 45.67 54.26 -23.07
C ILE A 11 46.64 53.24 -23.62
N LYS A 12 47.84 53.65 -23.96
CA LYS A 12 48.98 52.77 -24.35
C LYS A 12 49.55 52.11 -23.10
N GLY A 13 50.31 51.02 -23.27
CA GLY A 13 50.88 50.27 -22.16
C GLY A 13 51.78 51.10 -21.25
N ASP A 14 52.61 51.99 -21.84
CA ASP A 14 53.53 52.91 -21.11
C ASP A 14 52.74 53.98 -20.33
N ASP A 15 51.75 54.58 -20.88
CA ASP A 15 50.82 55.51 -20.21
C ASP A 15 50.08 54.83 -19.04
N GLY A 16 49.64 53.62 -19.25
CA GLY A 16 49.04 52.82 -18.23
C GLY A 16 49.95 52.54 -17.02
N LYS A 17 51.22 52.26 -17.31
CA LYS A 17 52.22 52.05 -16.28
C LYS A 17 52.48 53.39 -15.50
N ALA A 18 52.61 54.49 -16.18
CA ALA A 18 52.83 55.79 -15.51
C ALA A 18 51.67 56.20 -14.62
N ILE A 19 50.43 55.92 -15.05
CA ILE A 19 49.21 56.16 -14.24
C ILE A 19 49.17 55.26 -12.98
N VAL A 20 49.53 53.99 -13.12
CA VAL A 20 49.52 53.04 -11.98
C VAL A 20 50.64 53.40 -11.01
N ASP A 21 51.86 53.68 -11.51
CA ASP A 21 53.00 54.03 -10.66
C ASP A 21 52.71 55.33 -9.89
N SER A 22 52.06 56.33 -10.53
CA SER A 22 51.68 57.58 -9.84
C SER A 22 50.58 57.30 -8.76
N LEU A 23 49.62 56.45 -9.04
CA LEU A 23 48.58 56.06 -8.05
C LEU A 23 49.22 55.35 -6.86
N VAL A 24 50.14 54.44 -7.12
CA VAL A 24 50.83 53.67 -6.06
C VAL A 24 51.65 54.61 -5.22
N GLU A 25 52.41 55.51 -5.84
CA GLU A 25 53.23 56.52 -5.14
C GLU A 25 52.36 57.40 -4.26
N VAL A 26 51.31 57.99 -4.80
CA VAL A 26 50.34 58.83 -4.06
C VAL A 26 49.74 58.10 -2.84
N ILE A 27 49.35 56.84 -2.99
CA ILE A 27 48.78 56.09 -1.91
C ILE A 27 49.78 55.73 -0.83
N THR A 28 51.03 55.37 -1.22
CA THR A 28 52.06 54.85 -0.28
C THR A 28 52.86 55.91 0.37
N THR A 29 53.01 57.08 -0.23
CA THR A 29 53.85 58.17 0.27
C THR A 29 53.10 59.32 0.91
N SER A 30 51.83 59.57 0.48
CA SER A 30 51.01 60.66 1.00
C SER A 30 50.63 60.45 2.45
N LYS A 31 50.88 61.47 3.29
CA LYS A 31 50.39 61.53 4.68
C LYS A 31 49.03 62.25 4.79
N ILE A 32 48.48 62.71 3.70
CA ILE A 32 47.21 63.45 3.67
C ILE A 32 46.03 62.45 3.43
N LYS A 33 45.16 62.30 4.42
CA LYS A 33 44.00 61.30 4.39
C LYS A 33 43.13 61.45 3.14
N SER A 34 42.82 62.68 2.71
CA SER A 34 41.94 62.88 1.54
C SER A 34 42.66 62.49 0.23
N VAL A 35 43.95 62.71 0.10
CA VAL A 35 44.72 62.38 -1.10
C VAL A 35 44.90 60.86 -1.18
N CYS A 36 45.21 60.18 -0.10
CA CYS A 36 45.34 58.71 -0.05
C CYS A 36 43.95 58.05 -0.33
N ASN A 37 42.89 58.59 0.26
CA ASN A 37 41.53 58.08 0.02
C ASN A 37 41.13 58.26 -1.45
N LEU A 38 41.45 59.40 -2.06
CA LEU A 38 41.15 59.63 -3.49
C LEU A 38 41.96 58.69 -4.39
N GLY A 39 43.21 58.42 -4.06
CA GLY A 39 44.00 57.44 -4.81
C GLY A 39 43.43 56.01 -4.75
N VAL A 40 43.00 55.58 -3.58
CA VAL A 40 42.35 54.27 -3.41
C VAL A 40 40.98 54.23 -4.12
N TRP A 41 40.21 55.36 -4.03
CA TRP A 41 38.94 55.48 -4.73
C TRP A 41 39.13 55.36 -6.25
N CYS A 42 40.21 55.94 -6.80
CA CYS A 42 40.56 55.79 -8.21
C CYS A 42 40.74 54.34 -8.62
N ILE A 43 41.34 53.46 -7.73
CA ILE A 43 41.47 52.03 -8.00
C ILE A 43 40.11 51.32 -7.90
N SER A 44 39.27 51.68 -6.95
CA SER A 44 37.95 51.08 -6.80
C SER A 44 37.00 51.36 -7.99
N MET A 45 37.18 52.51 -8.64
CA MET A 45 36.33 52.96 -9.76
C MET A 45 36.92 52.70 -11.15
N GLN A 46 38.15 52.12 -11.22
CA GLN A 46 38.84 51.90 -12.48
C GLN A 46 38.10 50.98 -13.45
N GLN A 47 38.25 51.24 -14.75
CA GLN A 47 37.70 50.51 -15.88
C GLN A 47 38.81 49.98 -16.81
N PHE A 48 40.01 49.70 -16.29
CA PHE A 48 41.10 49.17 -17.10
C PHE A 48 40.72 47.83 -17.75
N ASN A 49 41.24 47.59 -18.95
CA ASN A 49 41.13 46.34 -19.61
C ASN A 49 41.94 45.27 -18.87
N SER A 50 41.59 43.99 -19.06
CA SER A 50 42.22 42.87 -18.36
C SER A 50 43.73 42.79 -18.56
N SER A 51 44.23 43.07 -19.76
CA SER A 51 45.65 43.03 -20.09
C SER A 51 46.47 44.09 -19.32
N LEU A 52 45.96 45.30 -19.16
CA LEU A 52 46.59 46.36 -18.39
C LEU A 52 46.54 46.07 -16.87
N LEU A 53 45.37 45.55 -16.43
CA LEU A 53 45.24 45.13 -15.03
C LEU A 53 46.21 44.01 -14.68
N ASP A 54 46.35 42.99 -15.53
CA ASP A 54 47.23 41.85 -15.27
C ASP A 54 48.73 42.27 -15.26
N ALA A 55 49.13 43.18 -16.17
CA ALA A 55 50.44 43.69 -16.24
C ALA A 55 50.85 44.48 -14.99
N HIS A 56 49.99 45.25 -14.36
CA HIS A 56 50.22 46.09 -13.20
C HIS A 56 49.57 45.63 -11.90
N PHE A 57 49.03 44.40 -11.91
CA PHE A 57 48.24 43.86 -10.82
C PHE A 57 48.99 43.90 -9.47
N GLN A 58 50.26 43.50 -9.47
CA GLN A 58 51.00 43.41 -8.25
C GLN A 58 51.26 44.80 -7.61
N SER A 59 51.47 45.85 -8.44
CA SER A 59 51.64 47.21 -7.98
C SER A 59 50.36 47.77 -7.36
N LEU A 60 49.25 47.60 -8.03
CA LEU A 60 47.93 47.98 -7.52
C LEU A 60 47.59 47.26 -6.21
N LEU A 61 47.89 45.98 -6.15
CA LEU A 61 47.60 45.16 -4.96
C LEU A 61 48.47 45.63 -3.77
N ARG A 62 49.75 46.03 -4.01
CA ARG A 62 50.62 46.56 -2.97
C ARG A 62 50.04 47.85 -2.40
N ALA A 63 49.58 48.78 -3.25
CA ALA A 63 48.97 50.03 -2.81
C ALA A 63 47.69 49.81 -1.99
N ILE A 64 46.85 48.90 -2.44
CA ILE A 64 45.61 48.50 -1.72
C ILE A 64 45.98 47.90 -0.36
N THR A 65 46.95 46.97 -0.32
CA THR A 65 47.37 46.34 0.93
C THR A 65 47.86 47.35 1.93
N TYR A 66 48.73 48.33 1.46
CA TYR A 66 49.21 49.44 2.29
C TYR A 66 48.02 50.24 2.88
N ALA A 67 47.00 50.56 2.04
CA ALA A 67 45.80 51.24 2.49
C ALA A 67 44.92 50.40 3.44
N LEU A 68 44.90 49.08 3.24
CA LEU A 68 44.25 48.14 4.15
C LEU A 68 44.94 48.05 5.52
N ASP A 69 46.25 48.12 5.56
CA ASP A 69 47.00 48.14 6.82
C ASP A 69 46.82 49.46 7.61
N ASN A 70 46.22 50.43 6.93
CA ASN A 70 45.78 51.72 7.50
C ASN A 70 46.79 52.47 8.31
N PRO A 71 48.01 52.75 7.79
CA PRO A 71 49.05 53.39 8.53
C PRO A 71 48.70 54.86 8.89
N ILE A 72 47.67 55.45 8.25
CA ILE A 72 47.30 56.87 8.45
C ILE A 72 46.13 56.94 9.50
N GLY A 73 45.57 55.81 9.89
CA GLY A 73 44.47 55.70 10.88
C GLY A 73 43.14 56.29 10.41
N SER A 74 42.78 56.05 9.18
CA SER A 74 41.54 56.53 8.59
C SER A 74 40.59 55.39 8.16
N LEU A 75 39.42 55.29 8.77
CA LEU A 75 38.42 54.31 8.41
C LEU A 75 37.93 54.44 6.95
N SER A 76 37.88 55.68 6.43
CA SER A 76 37.41 55.89 5.04
C SER A 76 38.40 55.30 4.02
N ILE A 77 39.67 55.36 4.27
CA ILE A 77 40.70 54.75 3.42
C ILE A 77 40.60 53.22 3.44
N THR A 78 40.39 52.64 4.62
CA THR A 78 40.22 51.19 4.77
C THR A 78 38.97 50.70 4.05
N PHE A 79 37.86 51.43 4.17
CA PHE A 79 36.61 51.06 3.49
C PHE A 79 36.74 51.16 1.98
N GLU A 80 37.40 52.24 1.47
CA GLU A 80 37.63 52.38 0.06
C GLU A 80 38.59 51.31 -0.48
N ALA A 81 39.58 50.92 0.31
CA ALA A 81 40.49 49.82 -0.03
C ALA A 81 39.74 48.46 -0.11
N MET A 82 38.78 48.24 0.77
CA MET A 82 37.93 47.06 0.67
C MET A 82 37.01 47.08 -0.58
N GLN A 83 36.50 48.26 -1.00
CA GLN A 83 35.80 48.43 -2.27
C GLN A 83 36.73 48.10 -3.46
N ALA A 84 37.98 48.56 -3.42
CA ALA A 84 38.98 48.24 -4.45
C ALA A 84 39.26 46.74 -4.52
N VAL A 85 39.35 46.05 -3.37
CA VAL A 85 39.45 44.56 -3.30
C VAL A 85 38.27 43.90 -3.99
N MET A 86 37.03 44.32 -3.67
CA MET A 86 35.84 43.75 -4.27
C MET A 86 35.80 43.98 -5.78
N LYS A 87 36.21 45.15 -6.24
CA LYS A 87 36.32 45.48 -7.67
C LYS A 87 37.34 44.60 -8.38
N LEU A 88 38.57 44.49 -7.86
CA LEU A 88 39.59 43.63 -8.45
C LEU A 88 39.19 42.14 -8.41
N ALA A 89 38.50 41.68 -7.37
CA ALA A 89 38.01 40.33 -7.30
C ALA A 89 36.99 40.03 -8.40
N SER A 90 36.19 41.01 -8.83
CA SER A 90 35.25 40.85 -9.92
C SER A 90 35.88 40.92 -11.31
N THR A 91 37.03 41.60 -11.48
CA THR A 91 37.69 41.81 -12.78
C THR A 91 38.86 40.87 -13.03
N SER A 92 39.65 40.51 -11.98
CA SER A 92 40.84 39.68 -12.05
C SER A 92 40.82 38.56 -10.99
N ALA A 93 39.79 37.74 -10.97
CA ALA A 93 39.53 36.72 -9.95
C ALA A 93 40.70 35.74 -9.75
N GLN A 94 41.38 35.32 -10.83
CA GLN A 94 42.49 34.36 -10.75
C GLN A 94 43.73 34.98 -10.07
N ASN A 95 44.08 36.21 -10.39
CA ASN A 95 45.23 36.91 -9.77
C ASN A 95 44.94 37.22 -8.29
N MET A 96 43.71 37.65 -8.00
CA MET A 96 43.24 37.84 -6.62
C MET A 96 43.30 36.56 -5.80
N ARG A 97 42.96 35.42 -6.41
CA ARG A 97 43.06 34.10 -5.75
C ARG A 97 44.53 33.71 -5.50
N ALA A 98 45.40 33.85 -6.49
CA ALA A 98 46.81 33.49 -6.39
C ALA A 98 47.55 34.30 -5.31
N MET A 99 47.19 35.57 -5.16
CA MET A 99 47.82 36.51 -4.20
C MET A 99 46.97 36.76 -2.95
N SER A 100 46.03 35.87 -2.65
CA SER A 100 45.06 35.99 -1.54
C SER A 100 45.76 36.13 -0.16
N ASN A 101 46.93 35.55 0.00
CA ASN A 101 47.74 35.66 1.23
C ASN A 101 48.26 37.06 1.50
N ILE A 102 48.21 37.99 0.54
CA ILE A 102 48.67 39.35 0.68
C ILE A 102 47.52 40.25 1.13
N TRP A 103 46.41 40.25 0.41
CA TRP A 103 45.31 41.19 0.64
C TRP A 103 44.25 40.69 1.63
N ALA A 104 44.03 39.37 1.78
CA ALA A 104 43.00 38.84 2.66
C ALA A 104 43.34 38.95 4.16
N PRO A 105 44.60 38.79 4.63
CA PRO A 105 44.93 38.96 6.04
C PRO A 105 44.52 40.32 6.64
N PRO A 106 44.85 41.49 6.05
CA PRO A 106 44.35 42.76 6.55
C PRO A 106 42.83 42.86 6.58
N VAL A 107 42.11 42.18 5.69
CA VAL A 107 40.64 42.15 5.68
C VAL A 107 40.10 41.26 6.80
N TYR A 108 40.49 39.98 6.89
CA TYR A 108 39.91 39.06 7.88
C TYR A 108 40.33 39.41 9.33
N ARG A 109 41.52 40.03 9.55
CA ARG A 109 41.93 40.52 10.89
C ARG A 109 40.94 41.55 11.43
N ARG A 110 40.29 42.38 10.57
CA ARG A 110 39.29 43.37 10.98
C ARG A 110 37.95 42.77 11.40
N LEU A 111 37.68 41.50 11.15
CA LEU A 111 36.52 40.83 11.72
C LEU A 111 36.52 40.83 13.24
N VAL A 112 37.68 40.86 13.87
CA VAL A 112 37.86 40.94 15.33
C VAL A 112 38.13 42.35 15.85
N SER A 113 37.96 43.41 15.02
CA SER A 113 38.14 44.80 15.39
C SER A 113 37.11 45.22 16.48
N GLY A 114 37.50 46.11 17.37
CA GLY A 114 36.62 46.75 18.30
C GLY A 114 35.53 47.64 17.64
N ASP A 115 35.81 48.22 16.46
CA ASP A 115 34.83 49.04 15.71
C ASP A 115 33.86 48.18 14.92
N LYS A 116 32.57 48.35 15.22
CA LYS A 116 31.47 47.64 14.52
C LYS A 116 31.47 47.87 13.00
N ARG A 117 31.78 49.09 12.57
CA ARG A 117 31.78 49.45 11.14
C ARG A 117 32.88 48.71 10.38
N GLU A 118 34.06 48.54 11.00
CA GLU A 118 35.14 47.76 10.41
C GLU A 118 34.73 46.28 10.29
N ARG A 119 34.13 45.72 11.33
CA ARG A 119 33.65 44.30 11.27
C ARG A 119 32.62 44.11 10.15
N ASP A 120 31.60 44.98 10.12
CA ASP A 120 30.51 44.87 9.12
C ASP A 120 31.04 45.03 7.70
N MET A 121 32.00 45.95 7.46
CA MET A 121 32.60 46.14 6.15
C MET A 121 33.51 44.98 5.73
N SER A 122 34.28 44.46 6.69
CA SER A 122 35.13 43.28 6.47
C SER A 122 34.27 42.06 6.10
N GLU A 123 33.17 41.83 6.82
CA GLU A 123 32.25 40.73 6.50
C GLU A 123 31.64 40.88 5.12
N ARG A 124 31.16 42.09 4.74
CA ARG A 124 30.66 42.37 3.39
C ARG A 124 31.73 42.10 2.33
N CYS A 125 32.95 42.53 2.56
CA CYS A 125 34.06 42.31 1.64
C CYS A 125 34.29 40.80 1.45
N LEU A 126 34.42 40.03 2.53
CA LEU A 126 34.64 38.59 2.46
C LEU A 126 33.45 37.86 1.78
N GLN A 127 32.22 38.31 2.03
CA GLN A 127 31.05 37.76 1.40
C GLN A 127 31.06 37.96 -0.13
N LYS A 128 31.40 39.15 -0.58
CA LYS A 128 31.48 39.47 -2.02
C LYS A 128 32.63 38.75 -2.73
N VAL A 129 33.77 38.55 -2.05
CA VAL A 129 34.93 37.86 -2.63
C VAL A 129 34.93 36.34 -2.33
N SER A 130 33.87 35.83 -1.70
CA SER A 130 33.78 34.41 -1.30
C SER A 130 33.98 33.43 -2.44
N SER A 131 33.49 33.71 -3.63
CA SER A 131 33.71 32.90 -4.84
C SER A 131 35.17 32.81 -5.27
N VAL A 132 35.99 33.82 -4.92
CA VAL A 132 37.43 33.88 -5.26
C VAL A 132 38.26 33.11 -4.24
N ILE A 133 37.92 33.22 -2.94
CA ILE A 133 38.74 32.68 -1.84
C ILE A 133 38.20 31.36 -1.27
N CYS A 134 37.02 30.95 -1.57
CA CYS A 134 36.45 29.68 -1.13
C CYS A 134 36.21 28.73 -2.32
N PRO A 135 36.76 27.50 -2.29
CA PRO A 135 37.63 26.89 -1.28
C PRO A 135 39.01 27.59 -1.20
N PRO A 136 39.58 27.75 0.01
CA PRO A 136 40.74 28.58 0.20
C PRO A 136 42.01 27.94 -0.40
N PRO A 137 42.92 28.76 -1.04
CA PRO A 137 44.24 28.29 -1.39
C PRO A 137 45.09 27.98 -0.14
N ALA A 138 45.94 26.98 -0.23
CA ALA A 138 46.78 26.56 0.89
C ALA A 138 47.64 27.69 1.49
N ILE A 139 48.03 28.64 0.67
CA ILE A 139 48.84 29.82 1.09
C ILE A 139 48.05 30.72 2.03
N LEU A 140 46.76 30.97 1.72
CA LEU A 140 45.83 31.74 2.54
C LEU A 140 45.56 31.04 3.87
N SER A 141 45.26 29.74 3.83
CA SER A 141 45.00 28.94 5.02
C SER A 141 46.23 28.90 5.96
N LYS A 142 47.44 28.78 5.43
CA LYS A 142 48.68 28.85 6.23
C LYS A 142 48.85 30.19 6.91
N ALA A 143 48.58 31.30 6.20
CA ALA A 143 48.62 32.64 6.77
C ALA A 143 47.64 32.79 7.94
N LEU A 144 46.41 32.34 7.74
CA LEU A 144 45.39 32.36 8.80
C LEU A 144 45.80 31.53 10.03
N VAL A 145 46.35 30.31 9.83
CA VAL A 145 46.82 29.47 10.96
C VAL A 145 47.88 30.21 11.80
N ILE A 146 48.79 30.94 11.12
CA ILE A 146 49.84 31.74 11.83
C ILE A 146 49.18 32.85 12.65
N ASP A 147 48.25 33.59 12.06
CA ASP A 147 47.53 34.68 12.73
C ASP A 147 46.64 34.18 13.88
N LEU A 148 45.95 33.07 13.69
CA LEU A 148 45.16 32.45 14.76
C LEU A 148 46.02 32.04 15.94
N LYS A 149 47.17 31.45 15.70
CA LYS A 149 48.08 31.05 16.77
C LYS A 149 48.72 32.25 17.49
N LYS A 150 48.90 33.39 16.82
CA LYS A 150 49.53 34.56 17.39
C LYS A 150 48.58 35.44 18.19
N THR A 151 47.45 35.83 17.63
CA THR A 151 46.57 36.87 18.16
C THR A 151 45.08 36.62 18.01
N LEU A 152 44.61 36.09 16.86
CA LEU A 152 43.19 36.09 16.54
C LEU A 152 42.31 35.24 17.50
N LEU A 153 42.86 34.13 18.04
CA LEU A 153 42.16 33.35 19.05
C LEU A 153 41.91 34.13 20.33
N LEU A 154 42.94 34.83 20.82
CA LEU A 154 42.82 35.65 22.03
C LEU A 154 41.78 36.78 21.83
N MET A 155 41.83 37.43 20.64
CA MET A 155 40.85 38.50 20.31
C MET A 155 39.42 37.95 20.19
N MET A 156 39.23 36.73 19.70
CA MET A 156 37.90 36.07 19.67
C MET A 156 37.40 35.75 21.09
N GLU A 157 38.28 35.27 21.96
CA GLU A 157 37.97 35.01 23.37
C GLU A 157 37.62 36.34 24.10
N GLU A 158 38.31 37.41 23.78
CA GLU A 158 38.00 38.73 24.30
C GLU A 158 36.66 39.26 23.84
N LEU A 159 36.30 39.12 22.53
CA LEU A 159 34.97 39.47 22.02
C LEU A 159 33.85 38.65 22.70
N LEU A 160 34.14 37.38 22.93
CA LEU A 160 33.19 36.49 23.63
C LEU A 160 32.96 36.94 25.07
N ASN A 161 34.06 37.30 25.78
CA ASN A 161 34.00 37.80 27.17
C ASN A 161 33.36 39.20 27.26
N GLN A 162 33.44 40.01 26.22
CA GLN A 162 32.71 41.28 26.10
C GLN A 162 31.22 41.11 25.78
N GLY A 163 30.71 39.87 25.68
CA GLY A 163 29.31 39.57 25.38
C GLY A 163 28.93 39.70 23.90
N LEU A 164 29.91 39.94 23.01
CA LEU A 164 29.67 40.05 21.57
C LEU A 164 29.63 38.67 20.89
N LYS A 165 28.77 37.76 21.45
CA LYS A 165 28.71 36.36 21.09
C LYS A 165 28.34 36.14 19.60
N ILE A 166 27.35 36.90 19.08
CA ILE A 166 26.91 36.77 17.66
C ILE A 166 28.05 37.16 16.71
N GLN A 167 28.77 38.23 17.00
CA GLN A 167 29.94 38.67 16.20
C GLN A 167 31.05 37.64 16.24
N THR A 168 31.32 37.08 17.43
CA THR A 168 32.34 36.01 17.57
C THR A 168 32.01 34.81 16.72
N LEU A 169 30.73 34.42 16.64
CA LEU A 169 30.25 33.31 15.81
C LEU A 169 30.36 33.60 14.31
N GLN A 170 30.08 34.85 13.88
CA GLN A 170 30.31 35.28 12.48
C GLN A 170 31.79 35.22 12.11
N VAL A 171 32.67 35.68 12.98
CA VAL A 171 34.13 35.56 12.81
C VAL A 171 34.56 34.10 12.71
N TRP A 172 34.09 33.28 13.66
CA TRP A 172 34.36 31.83 13.70
C TRP A 172 33.98 31.15 12.38
N ARG A 173 32.77 31.47 11.85
CA ARG A 173 32.27 30.93 10.57
C ARG A 173 33.26 31.25 9.42
N TRP A 174 33.75 32.49 9.35
CA TRP A 174 34.69 32.89 8.33
C TRP A 174 36.07 32.23 8.49
N PHE A 175 36.58 32.14 9.71
CA PHE A 175 37.85 31.48 9.96
C PHE A 175 37.79 29.99 9.62
N MET A 176 36.71 29.31 9.94
CA MET A 176 36.52 27.92 9.53
C MET A 176 36.54 27.79 8.00
N ARG A 177 35.82 28.65 7.28
CA ARG A 177 35.81 28.64 5.81
C ARG A 177 37.18 28.90 5.20
N LEU A 178 37.91 29.84 5.75
CA LEU A 178 39.25 30.22 5.26
C LEU A 178 40.34 29.21 5.65
N LEU A 179 40.17 28.43 6.72
CA LEU A 179 41.03 27.28 7.02
C LEU A 179 40.81 26.16 5.99
N GLY A 180 39.58 25.92 5.61
CA GLY A 180 39.22 24.90 4.65
C GLY A 180 39.89 23.54 4.92
N PRO A 181 40.29 22.79 3.88
CA PRO A 181 40.92 21.47 4.04
C PRO A 181 42.17 21.47 4.95
N TYR A 182 42.80 22.63 5.09
CA TYR A 182 44.00 22.77 5.90
C TYR A 182 43.74 22.65 7.41
N ALA A 183 42.51 22.89 7.83
CA ALA A 183 42.05 22.67 9.21
C ALA A 183 42.36 21.25 9.70
N MET A 184 42.21 20.26 8.84
CA MET A 184 42.47 18.85 9.17
C MET A 184 43.91 18.55 9.56
N LYS A 185 44.83 19.38 9.13
CA LYS A 185 46.26 19.29 9.50
C LYS A 185 46.61 19.92 10.87
N HIS A 186 45.69 20.70 11.44
CA HIS A 186 45.87 21.46 12.67
C HIS A 186 44.78 21.17 13.71
N LYS A 187 44.68 19.92 14.14
CA LYS A 187 43.64 19.41 15.04
C LYS A 187 43.52 20.21 16.33
N ASN A 188 44.61 20.43 17.01
CA ASN A 188 44.61 21.19 18.28
C ASN A 188 44.10 22.62 18.13
N LEU A 189 44.32 23.25 16.96
CA LEU A 189 43.77 24.57 16.68
C LEU A 189 42.26 24.50 16.44
N VAL A 190 41.84 23.54 15.66
CA VAL A 190 40.43 23.35 15.38
C VAL A 190 39.64 22.97 16.65
N ASN A 191 40.20 22.09 17.51
CA ASN A 191 39.60 21.76 18.79
C ASN A 191 39.42 23.01 19.69
N LYS A 192 40.41 23.94 19.68
CA LYS A 192 40.25 25.23 20.40
C LYS A 192 39.13 26.09 19.79
N LEU A 193 39.04 26.14 18.45
CA LEU A 193 37.99 26.87 17.75
C LEU A 193 36.60 26.29 18.04
N LEU A 194 36.46 24.96 18.13
CA LEU A 194 35.21 24.30 18.40
C LEU A 194 34.63 24.59 19.81
N LYS A 195 35.47 25.00 20.77
CA LYS A 195 34.98 25.40 22.09
C LYS A 195 34.09 26.64 22.06
N ILE A 196 34.18 27.48 21.05
CA ILE A 196 33.38 28.70 20.93
C ILE A 196 31.92 28.37 20.63
N PRO A 197 31.57 27.62 19.57
CA PRO A 197 30.17 27.19 19.35
C PRO A 197 29.66 26.29 20.49
N GLU A 198 30.49 25.47 21.12
CA GLU A 198 30.14 24.67 22.29
C GLU A 198 29.51 25.52 23.41
N GLN A 199 30.15 26.62 23.76
CA GLN A 199 29.68 27.53 24.80
C GLN A 199 28.42 28.31 24.40
N THR A 200 28.16 28.50 23.10
CA THR A 200 27.05 29.29 22.60
C THR A 200 25.83 28.44 22.23
N PHE A 201 25.97 27.14 22.01
CA PHE A 201 24.84 26.25 21.81
C PHE A 201 23.92 26.12 23.04
N THR A 202 24.49 26.29 24.24
CA THR A 202 23.81 26.22 25.52
C THR A 202 23.38 27.59 26.04
N ASP A 203 23.49 28.65 25.23
CA ASP A 203 23.08 29.99 25.64
C ASP A 203 21.56 30.10 25.80
N LEU A 204 21.09 30.85 26.80
CA LEU A 204 19.68 31.09 27.07
C LEU A 204 18.99 31.93 25.99
N ASN A 205 19.76 32.70 25.22
CA ASN A 205 19.23 33.57 24.19
C ASN A 205 19.03 32.81 22.85
N PRO A 206 17.79 32.62 22.36
CA PRO A 206 17.52 31.93 21.10
C PRO A 206 18.23 32.53 19.89
N GLN A 207 18.51 33.83 19.90
CA GLN A 207 19.24 34.49 18.81
C GLN A 207 20.71 34.06 18.77
N ILE A 208 21.35 33.84 19.93
CA ILE A 208 22.72 33.35 20.00
C ILE A 208 22.77 31.86 19.58
N GLN A 209 21.83 31.05 20.05
CA GLN A 209 21.74 29.66 19.60
C GLN A 209 21.54 29.56 18.08
N SER A 210 20.65 30.36 17.52
CA SER A 210 20.42 30.43 16.07
C SER A 210 21.67 30.89 15.33
N ALA A 211 22.40 31.87 15.84
CA ALA A 211 23.65 32.34 15.26
C ALA A 211 24.75 31.26 15.32
N SER A 212 24.79 30.48 16.40
CA SER A 212 25.70 29.33 16.52
C SER A 212 25.41 28.27 15.45
N LEU A 213 24.15 27.92 15.23
CA LEU A 213 23.74 27.00 14.17
C LEU A 213 24.11 27.52 12.77
N VAL A 214 23.86 28.80 12.47
CA VAL A 214 24.23 29.41 11.19
C VAL A 214 25.74 29.43 11.03
N SER A 215 26.50 29.63 12.11
CA SER A 215 27.96 29.59 12.05
C SER A 215 28.51 28.21 11.69
N TRP A 216 27.76 27.14 12.06
CA TRP A 216 28.10 25.75 11.75
C TRP A 216 28.21 25.47 10.25
N GLU A 217 27.57 26.29 9.40
CA GLU A 217 27.74 26.23 7.94
C GLU A 217 29.26 26.40 7.55
N GLY A 218 30.05 27.12 8.32
CA GLY A 218 31.52 27.25 8.09
C GLY A 218 32.25 25.92 8.30
N LEU A 219 31.86 25.13 9.28
CA LEU A 219 32.40 23.79 9.49
C LEU A 219 31.98 22.83 8.38
N ILE A 220 30.71 22.90 7.96
CA ILE A 220 30.18 22.11 6.85
C ILE A 220 31.01 22.38 5.58
N ASP A 221 31.22 23.65 5.23
CA ASP A 221 32.02 24.04 4.08
C ASP A 221 33.44 23.47 4.17
N THR A 222 34.04 23.52 5.36
CA THR A 222 35.41 23.02 5.62
C THR A 222 35.51 21.51 5.43
N LEU A 223 34.55 20.76 5.96
CA LEU A 223 34.51 19.29 5.91
C LEU A 223 34.28 18.78 4.49
N ILE A 224 33.33 19.37 3.78
CA ILE A 224 32.99 18.96 2.42
C ILE A 224 34.07 19.32 1.42
N CYS A 225 34.67 20.55 1.51
CA CYS A 225 35.80 20.93 0.68
C CYS A 225 37.01 20.01 0.89
N SER A 226 37.22 19.49 2.09
CA SER A 226 38.33 18.56 2.37
C SER A 226 38.20 17.22 1.65
N GLN A 227 36.99 16.81 1.30
CA GLN A 227 36.73 15.54 0.62
C GLN A 227 36.80 15.67 -0.91
N LEU A 228 36.32 16.80 -1.45
CA LEU A 228 36.25 17.01 -2.91
C LEU A 228 37.64 17.30 -3.54
N HIS A 229 38.65 17.69 -2.78
CA HIS A 229 39.98 18.08 -3.26
C HIS A 229 41.08 17.08 -2.93
N ALA A 230 40.80 15.94 -2.34
CA ALA A 230 41.75 14.86 -2.20
C ALA A 230 42.05 14.24 -3.60
N PRO A 231 43.33 14.04 -3.98
CA PRO A 231 43.68 13.47 -5.28
C PRO A 231 43.12 12.07 -5.52
N GLU A 232 42.70 11.40 -4.47
CA GLU A 232 42.02 10.08 -4.50
C GLU A 232 40.49 10.18 -4.62
N SER A 233 39.89 11.37 -4.54
CA SER A 233 38.43 11.56 -4.53
C SER A 233 37.78 11.32 -5.88
N ASN A 234 38.53 11.25 -6.98
CA ASN A 234 37.99 10.75 -8.25
C ASN A 234 37.54 9.27 -8.15
N ALA A 235 38.12 8.50 -7.22
CA ALA A 235 37.68 7.14 -6.91
C ALA A 235 36.39 7.15 -6.09
N LEU A 236 36.25 8.06 -5.10
CA LEU A 236 35.05 8.18 -4.27
C LEU A 236 33.83 8.69 -5.06
N VAL A 237 34.00 9.69 -5.93
CA VAL A 237 32.94 10.16 -6.82
C VAL A 237 32.55 9.06 -7.81
N LYS A 238 33.49 8.26 -8.30
CA LYS A 238 33.24 7.09 -9.13
C LYS A 238 32.49 5.97 -8.37
N ILE A 239 32.84 5.73 -7.10
CA ILE A 239 32.19 4.72 -6.24
C ILE A 239 30.74 5.11 -5.94
N TYR A 240 30.42 6.41 -5.79
CA TYR A 240 29.06 6.88 -5.49
C TYR A 240 28.20 7.18 -6.75
N THR A 241 28.80 7.27 -7.93
CA THR A 241 28.08 7.48 -9.20
C THR A 241 27.89 6.19 -10.01
N ASP A 242 28.65 5.14 -9.72
CA ASP A 242 28.43 3.82 -10.32
C ASP A 242 27.21 3.18 -9.66
N GLN A 243 26.07 3.22 -10.37
CA GLN A 243 24.79 2.63 -9.97
C GLN A 243 24.81 1.09 -9.96
N THR A 244 25.94 0.49 -10.21
CA THR A 244 26.05 -0.96 -10.22
C THR A 244 26.53 -1.46 -8.86
N VAL A 245 25.55 -2.03 -8.12
CA VAL A 245 25.72 -3.21 -7.28
C VAL A 245 26.44 -3.03 -5.93
N PHE A 246 25.81 -3.54 -4.94
CA PHE A 246 26.29 -4.16 -3.70
C PHE A 246 27.70 -4.80 -3.76
N LYS A 247 28.71 -4.10 -4.27
CA LYS A 247 30.09 -4.47 -4.07
C LYS A 247 30.61 -3.69 -2.88
N GLU A 248 30.96 -4.44 -1.84
CA GLU A 248 31.66 -4.00 -0.65
C GLU A 248 32.81 -3.07 -1.02
N THR A 249 32.57 -1.76 -0.90
CA THR A 249 33.65 -0.78 -0.94
C THR A 249 34.50 -0.93 0.32
N ASN A 250 35.80 -0.69 0.20
CA ASN A 250 36.73 -0.76 1.33
C ASN A 250 36.15 -0.07 2.58
N PRO A 251 35.86 -0.82 3.64
CA PRO A 251 35.10 -0.33 4.80
C PRO A 251 35.79 0.84 5.54
N THR A 252 37.07 1.06 5.32
CA THR A 252 37.85 2.06 6.05
C THR A 252 37.64 3.50 5.59
N GLU A 253 37.39 3.78 4.32
CA GLU A 253 37.21 5.15 3.81
C GLU A 253 35.78 5.68 3.99
N ALA A 254 34.77 4.83 3.80
CA ALA A 254 33.37 5.17 4.07
C ALA A 254 33.14 5.48 5.57
N ASP A 255 33.87 4.78 6.45
CA ASP A 255 33.80 4.98 7.89
C ASP A 255 34.43 6.34 8.31
N GLY A 256 35.46 6.78 7.64
CA GLY A 256 36.09 8.09 7.88
C GLY A 256 35.18 9.28 7.54
N PHE A 257 34.43 9.21 6.42
CA PHE A 257 33.51 10.26 6.03
C PHE A 257 32.27 10.28 6.95
N SER A 258 31.72 9.11 7.27
CA SER A 258 30.60 8.98 8.20
C SER A 258 30.91 9.56 9.58
N LYS A 259 32.10 9.34 10.13
CA LYS A 259 32.53 9.92 11.41
C LYS A 259 32.60 11.45 11.38
N LYS A 260 33.07 12.03 10.28
CA LYS A 260 33.12 13.51 10.12
C LYS A 260 31.71 14.12 10.00
N ILE A 261 30.80 13.48 9.28
CA ILE A 261 29.42 13.94 9.19
C ILE A 261 28.71 13.82 10.54
N LYS A 262 28.94 12.75 11.29
CA LYS A 262 28.41 12.61 12.65
C LYS A 262 28.79 13.76 13.56
N LEU A 263 30.00 14.30 13.42
CA LEU A 263 30.42 15.50 14.15
C LEU A 263 29.48 16.69 13.93
N VAL A 264 29.06 16.90 12.67
CA VAL A 264 28.11 17.97 12.33
C VAL A 264 26.68 17.64 12.80
N MET A 265 26.28 16.41 12.67
CA MET A 265 24.91 16.00 12.94
C MET A 265 24.58 15.92 14.44
N THR A 266 25.55 15.56 15.28
CA THR A 266 25.29 15.35 16.71
C THR A 266 24.67 16.58 17.39
N PRO A 267 25.20 17.82 17.26
CA PRO A 267 24.56 19.01 17.84
C PRO A 267 23.20 19.32 17.19
N LEU A 268 23.04 19.11 15.89
CA LEU A 268 21.78 19.38 15.21
C LEU A 268 20.65 18.48 15.74
N VAL A 269 20.92 17.19 15.87
CA VAL A 269 19.97 16.22 16.46
C VAL A 269 19.68 16.58 17.93
N GLY A 270 20.71 17.00 18.69
CA GLY A 270 20.56 17.42 20.08
C GLY A 270 19.60 18.59 20.25
N ILE A 271 19.77 19.60 19.44
CA ILE A 271 18.91 20.78 19.47
C ILE A 271 17.49 20.42 19.02
N MET A 272 17.33 19.62 17.97
CA MET A 272 15.99 19.17 17.54
C MET A 272 15.27 18.32 18.58
N SER A 273 16.01 17.60 19.42
CA SER A 273 15.46 16.79 20.52
C SER A 273 15.16 17.62 21.78
N SER A 274 15.71 18.85 21.90
CA SER A 274 15.51 19.73 23.03
C SER A 274 14.23 20.56 22.89
N ASN A 275 13.71 21.08 24.00
CA ASN A 275 12.56 21.99 24.01
C ASN A 275 13.01 23.45 23.72
N SER A 276 13.84 23.65 22.71
CA SER A 276 14.32 24.97 22.30
C SER A 276 13.20 25.80 21.64
N ASP A 277 13.44 27.11 21.49
CA ASP A 277 12.54 28.00 20.77
C ASP A 277 12.34 27.57 19.31
N ALA A 278 11.16 27.79 18.76
CA ALA A 278 10.85 27.43 17.38
C ALA A 278 11.81 28.08 16.35
N SER A 279 12.31 29.29 16.64
CA SER A 279 13.30 29.96 15.76
C SER A 279 14.64 29.24 15.73
N VAL A 280 15.01 28.59 16.82
CA VAL A 280 16.23 27.78 16.92
C VAL A 280 16.08 26.48 16.11
N HIS A 281 14.90 25.81 16.20
CA HIS A 281 14.59 24.64 15.40
C HIS A 281 14.59 24.97 13.89
N VAL A 282 14.02 26.12 13.51
CA VAL A 282 14.09 26.60 12.11
C VAL A 282 15.53 26.83 11.66
N SER A 283 16.35 27.45 12.50
CA SER A 283 17.78 27.65 12.21
C SER A 283 18.55 26.32 12.09
N CYS A 284 18.20 25.36 12.93
CA CYS A 284 18.76 24.01 12.89
C CYS A 284 18.43 23.30 11.57
N LEU A 285 17.16 23.31 11.16
CA LEU A 285 16.74 22.72 9.90
C LEU A 285 17.30 23.44 8.67
N ASN A 286 17.45 24.76 8.73
CA ASN A 286 18.14 25.52 7.68
C ASN A 286 19.61 25.08 7.54
N THR A 287 20.30 24.87 8.66
CA THR A 287 21.70 24.38 8.66
C THR A 287 21.77 22.93 8.16
N TRP A 288 20.82 22.08 8.55
CA TRP A 288 20.69 20.71 8.03
C TRP A 288 20.41 20.69 6.53
N SER A 289 19.50 21.51 6.03
CA SER A 289 19.22 21.66 4.60
C SER A 289 20.45 22.19 3.84
N TYR A 290 21.24 23.10 4.46
CA TYR A 290 22.50 23.55 3.91
C TYR A 290 23.53 22.42 3.78
N LEU A 291 23.61 21.54 4.77
CA LEU A 291 24.45 20.33 4.70
C LEU A 291 24.06 19.45 3.51
N LEU A 292 22.75 19.16 3.35
CA LEU A 292 22.23 18.37 2.21
C LEU A 292 22.56 19.04 0.87
N TYR A 293 22.38 20.36 0.78
CA TYR A 293 22.74 21.13 -0.42
C TYR A 293 24.23 21.01 -0.77
N LYS A 294 25.12 21.07 0.24
CA LYS A 294 26.56 20.93 0.04
C LYS A 294 27.01 19.51 -0.31
N LEU A 295 26.29 18.52 0.15
CA LEU A 295 26.48 17.12 -0.22
C LEU A 295 26.03 16.84 -1.66
N ASP A 296 25.14 17.67 -2.21
CA ASP A 296 24.62 17.57 -3.58
C ASP A 296 24.14 16.13 -3.90
N LYS A 297 24.67 15.51 -4.94
CA LYS A 297 24.30 14.12 -5.33
C LYS A 297 24.59 13.09 -4.22
N LEU A 298 25.58 13.32 -3.38
CA LEU A 298 25.91 12.44 -2.26
C LEU A 298 24.81 12.41 -1.19
N ALA A 299 23.96 13.44 -1.12
CA ALA A 299 22.82 13.50 -0.19
C ALA A 299 21.86 12.32 -0.35
N SER A 300 21.85 11.68 -1.52
CA SER A 300 21.03 10.50 -1.83
C SER A 300 21.73 9.16 -1.57
N SER A 301 23.01 9.16 -1.17
CA SER A 301 23.73 7.90 -0.90
C SER A 301 23.24 7.23 0.40
N HIS A 302 23.24 5.91 0.44
CA HIS A 302 22.75 5.12 1.57
C HIS A 302 23.45 5.51 2.90
N SER A 303 24.76 5.71 2.90
CA SER A 303 25.49 6.09 4.11
C SER A 303 25.11 7.49 4.63
N VAL A 304 24.83 8.44 3.72
CA VAL A 304 24.35 9.79 4.08
C VAL A 304 22.89 9.74 4.54
N VAL A 305 22.05 8.97 3.88
CA VAL A 305 20.67 8.76 4.35
C VAL A 305 20.65 8.30 5.79
N LYS A 306 21.44 7.29 6.14
CA LYS A 306 21.52 6.75 7.50
C LYS A 306 22.14 7.72 8.52
N THR A 307 23.09 8.57 8.11
CA THR A 307 23.80 9.45 9.05
C THR A 307 23.25 10.87 9.12
N VAL A 308 22.55 11.35 8.09
CA VAL A 308 22.07 12.74 7.99
C VAL A 308 20.55 12.84 8.01
N TRP A 309 19.86 11.97 7.27
CA TRP A 309 18.40 12.01 7.18
C TRP A 309 17.72 11.34 8.37
N GLU A 310 18.05 10.08 8.61
CA GLU A 310 17.41 9.25 9.61
C GLU A 310 17.39 9.91 11.01
N PRO A 311 18.50 10.44 11.56
CA PRO A 311 18.50 11.00 12.91
C PRO A 311 17.61 12.24 13.10
N ILE A 312 17.49 13.09 12.08
CA ILE A 312 16.63 14.28 12.16
C ILE A 312 15.17 13.91 11.97
N LEU A 313 14.87 13.06 10.98
CA LEU A 313 13.49 12.63 10.72
C LEU A 313 12.93 11.82 11.88
N GLU A 314 13.72 10.97 12.52
CA GLU A 314 13.28 10.21 13.70
C GLU A 314 12.82 11.15 14.81
N VAL A 315 13.57 12.21 15.10
CA VAL A 315 13.19 13.20 16.12
C VAL A 315 11.93 13.96 15.70
N VAL A 316 11.89 14.48 14.48
CA VAL A 316 10.77 15.29 13.98
C VAL A 316 9.48 14.49 13.90
N ILE A 317 9.56 13.23 13.48
CA ILE A 317 8.40 12.32 13.40
C ILE A 317 7.90 11.96 14.80
N LYS A 318 8.80 11.66 15.73
CA LYS A 318 8.43 11.31 17.10
C LYS A 318 7.72 12.46 17.83
N VAL A 319 8.12 13.70 17.56
CA VAL A 319 7.46 14.90 18.11
C VAL A 319 6.11 15.16 17.42
N GLY A 320 6.02 14.91 16.12
CA GLY A 320 4.82 15.10 15.31
C GLY A 320 4.45 16.56 15.03
N PRO A 321 3.35 16.81 14.28
CA PRO A 321 2.91 18.15 13.89
C PRO A 321 2.10 18.83 15.00
N VAL A 322 2.67 18.98 16.22
CA VAL A 322 2.02 19.62 17.35
C VAL A 322 2.30 21.13 17.30
N ASN A 323 1.28 21.96 17.48
CA ASN A 323 1.25 23.42 17.50
C ASN A 323 2.54 24.24 17.21
N LYS A 324 3.58 24.08 18.03
CA LYS A 324 4.87 24.80 17.86
C LYS A 324 5.76 24.20 16.76
N ASN A 325 5.59 22.91 16.46
CA ASN A 325 6.50 22.14 15.60
C ASN A 325 5.92 21.83 14.22
N ILE A 326 4.70 22.26 13.93
CA ILE A 326 4.03 22.01 12.66
C ILE A 326 4.87 22.49 11.46
N TRP A 327 5.56 23.59 11.62
CA TRP A 327 6.42 24.19 10.60
C TRP A 327 7.66 23.33 10.30
N SER A 328 8.32 22.87 11.36
CA SER A 328 9.50 22.00 11.26
C SER A 328 9.13 20.65 10.65
N TRP A 329 7.98 20.11 11.05
CA TRP A 329 7.44 18.87 10.53
C TRP A 329 7.10 19.00 9.04
N SER A 330 6.35 20.04 8.65
CA SER A 330 5.97 20.30 7.26
C SER A 330 7.19 20.50 6.35
N PHE A 331 8.20 21.23 6.82
CA PHE A 331 9.44 21.44 6.06
C PHE A 331 10.17 20.11 5.80
N CYS A 332 10.27 19.25 6.82
CA CYS A 332 10.91 17.93 6.67
C CYS A 332 10.12 17.02 5.71
N ILE A 333 8.79 17.02 5.80
CA ILE A 333 7.93 16.23 4.89
C ILE A 333 8.04 16.73 3.45
N GLU A 334 8.03 18.05 3.22
CA GLU A 334 8.21 18.64 1.89
C GLU A 334 9.58 18.31 1.30
N LEU A 335 10.64 18.40 2.11
CA LEU A 335 11.99 18.08 1.68
C LEU A 335 12.12 16.58 1.34
N LEU A 336 11.49 15.71 2.13
CA LEU A 336 11.44 14.27 1.90
C LEU A 336 10.67 13.93 0.61
N ASP A 337 9.51 14.57 0.38
CA ASP A 337 8.75 14.40 -0.87
C ASP A 337 9.55 14.85 -2.09
N ASN A 338 10.26 15.98 -1.99
CA ASN A 338 11.16 16.43 -3.04
C ASN A 338 12.31 15.45 -3.32
N PHE A 339 12.84 14.81 -2.28
CA PHE A 339 13.87 13.77 -2.44
C PHE A 339 13.30 12.53 -3.16
N ILE A 340 12.14 12.05 -2.74
CA ILE A 340 11.46 10.90 -3.34
C ILE A 340 11.08 11.18 -4.81
N SER A 341 10.53 12.37 -5.08
CA SER A 341 9.98 12.74 -6.39
C SER A 341 11.04 13.14 -7.43
N SER A 342 12.30 13.28 -7.04
CA SER A 342 13.37 13.76 -7.91
C SER A 342 13.66 12.87 -9.13
N GLY A 343 13.31 11.60 -9.06
CA GLY A 343 13.44 10.64 -10.16
C GLY A 343 12.46 10.84 -11.33
N ASN A 344 11.38 11.61 -11.12
CA ASN A 344 10.28 11.74 -12.09
C ASN A 344 10.37 12.98 -13.00
N LYS A 345 11.39 13.81 -12.88
CA LYS A 345 11.54 14.98 -13.74
C LYS A 345 12.12 14.55 -15.07
N ASP A 346 11.28 14.35 -16.06
CA ASP A 346 11.63 14.12 -17.45
C ASP A 346 12.68 15.14 -17.92
N VAL A 347 13.73 14.63 -18.55
CA VAL A 347 14.87 15.36 -19.13
C VAL A 347 14.41 16.33 -20.24
N ASN A 348 13.16 16.30 -20.65
CA ASN A 348 12.61 17.04 -21.79
C ASN A 348 12.05 18.44 -21.50
N SER A 349 12.10 18.95 -20.27
CA SER A 349 11.68 20.34 -20.00
C SER A 349 12.82 21.34 -20.06
N LYS A 350 13.67 21.29 -21.09
CA LYS A 350 14.74 22.29 -21.33
C LYS A 350 14.26 23.64 -21.89
N LEU A 351 12.96 23.91 -21.85
CA LEU A 351 12.41 25.17 -22.33
C LEU A 351 11.46 25.77 -21.29
N ASN A 352 11.96 26.32 -20.21
CA ASN A 352 11.32 27.41 -19.45
C ASN A 352 12.15 27.78 -18.20
N ASP A 353 13.39 28.22 -18.42
CA ASP A 353 14.26 28.77 -17.37
C ASP A 353 13.82 30.14 -16.80
N GLN A 354 12.58 30.59 -17.10
CA GLN A 354 12.06 31.87 -16.59
C GLN A 354 10.93 31.74 -15.55
N LYS A 355 10.67 30.54 -15.02
CA LYS A 355 9.69 30.32 -13.93
C LYS A 355 10.28 29.57 -12.74
N ALA A 356 11.53 29.86 -12.38
CA ALA A 356 12.17 29.31 -11.18
C ALA A 356 11.56 29.83 -9.85
N ASP A 357 10.65 30.81 -9.90
CA ASP A 357 9.95 31.36 -8.74
C ASP A 357 8.59 30.71 -8.42
N GLN A 358 8.16 29.76 -9.22
CA GLN A 358 7.03 28.91 -8.88
C GLN A 358 7.53 27.48 -8.66
N LEU A 359 8.26 27.24 -7.53
CA LEU A 359 8.31 25.91 -6.99
C LEU A 359 6.87 25.39 -6.91
N SER A 360 6.61 24.32 -7.64
CA SER A 360 5.35 23.59 -7.56
C SER A 360 5.05 23.38 -6.09
N LYS A 361 4.13 24.17 -5.54
CA LYS A 361 3.58 23.95 -4.20
C LYS A 361 2.99 22.55 -4.24
N SER A 362 3.74 21.59 -3.73
CA SER A 362 3.21 20.24 -3.53
C SER A 362 1.97 20.43 -2.69
N SER A 363 0.88 19.82 -3.13
CA SER A 363 -0.47 20.02 -2.60
C SER A 363 -0.64 19.46 -1.18
N ILE A 364 0.43 19.03 -0.53
CA ILE A 364 0.39 18.27 0.71
C ILE A 364 -0.03 19.12 1.90
N MET A 365 0.31 20.42 1.93
CA MET A 365 -0.19 21.35 2.94
C MET A 365 -0.16 22.79 2.42
N ARG A 366 -1.31 23.44 2.41
CA ARG A 366 -1.38 24.92 2.32
C ARG A 366 -1.01 25.49 3.70
N LEU A 367 0.28 25.81 3.87
CA LEU A 367 0.72 26.57 5.04
C LEU A 367 0.05 27.95 5.02
N PRO A 368 -0.49 28.44 6.15
CA PRO A 368 -1.01 29.81 6.22
C PRO A 368 0.05 30.83 5.82
N GLU A 369 -0.29 31.82 5.02
CA GLU A 369 0.64 32.79 4.40
C GLU A 369 1.39 33.72 5.39
N SER A 370 1.07 33.69 6.67
CA SER A 370 1.75 34.50 7.69
C SER A 370 2.98 33.76 8.24
N THR A 371 4.03 33.64 7.46
CA THR A 371 5.28 33.02 7.93
C THR A 371 6.05 34.00 8.82
N LYS A 372 5.98 33.77 10.10
CA LYS A 372 6.84 34.42 11.12
C LYS A 372 8.32 34.02 10.99
N TYR A 373 8.64 32.99 10.23
CA TYR A 373 9.94 32.37 10.11
C TYR A 373 10.42 32.35 8.65
N SER A 374 11.69 32.69 8.43
CA SER A 374 12.30 32.67 7.10
C SER A 374 12.98 31.33 6.85
N TRP A 375 12.41 30.53 5.96
CA TRP A 375 13.02 29.30 5.46
C TRP A 375 14.02 29.61 4.35
N LYS A 376 15.18 28.93 4.39
CA LYS A 376 16.17 29.01 3.31
C LYS A 376 16.04 27.77 2.42
N TYR A 377 15.45 27.95 1.26
CA TYR A 377 15.39 26.88 0.27
C TYR A 377 16.69 26.82 -0.54
N TYR A 378 17.33 25.67 -0.51
CA TYR A 378 18.54 25.43 -1.30
C TYR A 378 18.20 24.54 -2.50
N PRO A 379 18.70 24.85 -3.72
CA PRO A 379 18.47 24.03 -4.92
C PRO A 379 19.32 22.75 -4.88
N ILE A 380 18.84 21.73 -4.20
CA ILE A 380 19.54 20.45 -4.07
C ILE A 380 19.31 19.64 -5.34
N LYS A 381 20.38 19.11 -5.92
CA LYS A 381 20.32 18.22 -7.08
C LYS A 381 20.30 16.77 -6.58
N TRP A 382 19.12 16.24 -6.41
CA TRP A 382 18.96 14.87 -5.98
C TRP A 382 19.40 13.89 -7.07
N SER A 383 20.04 12.80 -6.68
CA SER A 383 20.17 11.63 -7.54
C SER A 383 18.86 10.88 -7.65
N PRO A 384 18.61 10.12 -8.73
CA PRO A 384 17.45 9.26 -8.84
C PRO A 384 17.30 8.35 -7.62
N LEU A 385 16.07 7.90 -7.36
CA LEU A 385 15.77 6.99 -6.24
C LEU A 385 16.68 5.76 -6.31
N ASN A 386 17.40 5.49 -5.23
CA ASN A 386 18.17 4.25 -5.07
C ASN A 386 17.35 3.25 -4.25
N LEU A 387 17.19 2.04 -4.76
CA LEU A 387 16.46 0.97 -4.06
C LEU A 387 17.09 0.62 -2.70
N GLY A 388 18.39 0.82 -2.53
CA GLY A 388 19.05 0.67 -1.24
C GLY A 388 18.52 1.60 -0.14
N ASN A 389 17.80 2.67 -0.51
CA ASN A 389 17.15 3.59 0.43
C ASN A 389 15.66 3.32 0.61
N LEU A 390 15.10 2.33 -0.11
CA LEU A 390 13.66 2.02 -0.05
C LEU A 390 13.21 1.68 1.38
N GLU A 391 14.00 0.88 2.08
CA GLU A 391 13.73 0.50 3.47
C GLU A 391 13.66 1.73 4.39
N PHE A 392 14.58 2.68 4.23
CA PHE A 392 14.57 3.94 4.97
C PHE A 392 13.27 4.72 4.74
N PHE A 393 12.82 4.88 3.48
CA PHE A 393 11.59 5.61 3.19
C PHE A 393 10.36 4.90 3.77
N LEU A 394 10.27 3.58 3.63
CA LEU A 394 9.17 2.80 4.18
C LEU A 394 9.14 2.86 5.71
N ASN A 395 10.30 2.76 6.38
CA ASN A 395 10.40 2.89 7.82
C ASN A 395 10.04 4.31 8.30
N THR A 396 10.40 5.34 7.53
CA THR A 396 10.04 6.73 7.83
C THR A 396 8.53 6.93 7.73
N ILE A 397 7.90 6.45 6.66
CA ILE A 397 6.42 6.50 6.50
C ILE A 397 5.74 5.69 7.60
N HIS A 398 6.26 4.52 7.94
CA HIS A 398 5.75 3.71 9.05
C HIS A 398 5.85 4.46 10.40
N GLY A 399 6.99 5.11 10.65
CA GLY A 399 7.18 5.96 11.83
C GLY A 399 6.16 7.10 11.90
N LEU A 400 5.87 7.78 10.77
CA LEU A 400 4.81 8.79 10.70
C LEU A 400 3.45 8.23 11.14
N ILE A 401 3.07 7.09 10.61
CA ILE A 401 1.79 6.44 10.92
C ILE A 401 1.71 6.06 12.41
N MET A 402 2.81 5.58 12.98
CA MET A 402 2.83 5.04 14.35
C MET A 402 2.91 6.10 15.44
N HIS A 403 3.50 7.26 15.21
CA HIS A 403 3.71 8.27 16.25
C HIS A 403 2.66 9.38 16.31
N GLY A 404 1.66 9.38 15.41
CA GLY A 404 0.63 10.43 15.35
C GLY A 404 -0.28 10.46 16.57
N SER A 405 -0.44 11.65 17.21
CA SER A 405 -1.46 11.88 18.22
C SER A 405 -2.85 11.94 17.58
N HIS A 406 -3.91 11.67 18.36
CA HIS A 406 -5.29 11.60 17.84
C HIS A 406 -5.74 12.91 17.17
N GLU A 407 -5.33 14.08 17.69
CA GLU A 407 -5.77 15.40 17.21
C GLU A 407 -5.23 15.78 15.82
N VAL A 408 -4.08 15.22 15.41
CA VAL A 408 -3.42 15.56 14.13
C VAL A 408 -3.32 14.37 13.18
N ARG A 409 -4.05 13.30 13.47
CA ARG A 409 -3.96 12.02 12.78
C ARG A 409 -4.30 12.12 11.30
N THR A 410 -5.34 12.86 10.94
CA THR A 410 -5.74 13.07 9.55
C THR A 410 -4.63 13.69 8.72
N VAL A 411 -3.99 14.73 9.23
CA VAL A 411 -2.87 15.41 8.58
C VAL A 411 -1.68 14.47 8.36
N ILE A 412 -1.40 13.63 9.33
CA ILE A 412 -0.31 12.64 9.26
C ILE A 412 -0.65 11.54 8.24
N HIS A 413 -1.90 11.07 8.23
CA HIS A 413 -2.35 10.06 7.28
C HIS A 413 -2.31 10.57 5.84
N ASP A 414 -2.72 11.81 5.59
CA ASP A 414 -2.65 12.44 4.27
C ASP A 414 -1.19 12.58 3.81
N ALA A 415 -0.31 13.01 4.69
CA ALA A 415 1.11 13.10 4.40
C ALA A 415 1.74 11.72 4.13
N ALA A 416 1.45 10.71 4.95
CA ALA A 416 1.93 9.34 4.77
C ALA A 416 1.43 8.73 3.45
N SER A 417 0.15 8.91 3.13
CA SER A 417 -0.45 8.45 1.87
C SER A 417 0.18 9.13 0.66
N SER A 418 0.41 10.45 0.73
CA SER A 418 1.04 11.22 -0.33
C SER A 418 2.50 10.81 -0.55
N LEU A 419 3.30 10.69 0.52
CA LEU A 419 4.69 10.23 0.44
C LEU A 419 4.79 8.81 -0.12
N PHE A 420 3.90 7.91 0.32
CA PHE A 420 3.87 6.55 -0.20
C PHE A 420 3.53 6.52 -1.69
N ARG A 421 2.56 7.34 -2.13
CA ARG A 421 2.21 7.47 -3.56
C ARG A 421 3.37 8.03 -4.38
N SER A 422 4.08 9.04 -3.89
CA SER A 422 5.29 9.58 -4.52
C SER A 422 6.39 8.53 -4.62
N LEU A 423 6.56 7.72 -3.57
CA LEU A 423 7.52 6.62 -3.53
C LEU A 423 7.19 5.54 -4.57
N LEU A 424 5.93 5.15 -4.68
CA LEU A 424 5.47 4.18 -5.68
C LEU A 424 5.70 4.67 -7.11
N LYS A 425 5.41 5.95 -7.40
CA LYS A 425 5.67 6.56 -8.72
C LYS A 425 7.15 6.52 -9.06
N SER A 426 8.01 6.87 -8.11
CA SER A 426 9.45 6.84 -8.31
C SER A 426 9.97 5.41 -8.44
N ALA A 427 9.47 4.47 -7.63
CA ALA A 427 9.79 3.06 -7.71
C ALA A 427 9.35 2.45 -9.05
N LYS A 428 8.15 2.78 -9.56
CA LYS A 428 7.68 2.35 -10.88
C LYS A 428 8.65 2.70 -12.00
N HIS A 429 9.15 3.94 -11.98
CA HIS A 429 10.10 4.41 -13.00
C HIS A 429 11.41 3.61 -12.95
N PHE A 430 11.81 3.27 -11.74
CA PHE A 430 13.01 2.49 -11.49
C PHE A 430 12.83 1.01 -11.87
N LEU A 431 11.71 0.39 -11.47
CA LEU A 431 11.40 -1.01 -11.76
C LEU A 431 11.28 -1.33 -13.27
N LYS A 432 11.05 -0.30 -14.09
CA LYS A 432 11.00 -0.42 -15.57
C LYS A 432 12.35 -0.26 -16.24
N SER A 433 13.41 0.11 -15.53
CA SER A 433 14.70 0.34 -16.13
C SER A 433 15.41 -0.99 -16.40
N ASP A 434 16.02 -1.12 -17.60
CA ASP A 434 16.79 -2.30 -17.99
C ASP A 434 18.06 -2.54 -17.15
N LEU A 435 18.33 -1.67 -16.16
CA LEU A 435 19.53 -1.70 -15.33
C LEU A 435 19.37 -2.53 -14.06
N ILE A 436 18.15 -3.02 -13.76
CA ILE A 436 17.84 -3.68 -12.48
C ILE A 436 17.82 -5.18 -12.67
N THR A 437 18.38 -5.88 -11.70
CA THR A 437 18.32 -7.33 -11.63
C THR A 437 16.94 -7.78 -11.13
N TYR A 438 16.53 -8.94 -11.58
CA TYR A 438 15.29 -9.58 -11.14
C TYR A 438 15.18 -9.72 -9.61
N ASP A 439 16.27 -10.08 -8.95
CA ASP A 439 16.32 -10.24 -7.50
C ASP A 439 16.09 -8.91 -6.75
N GLU A 440 16.57 -7.81 -7.28
CA GLU A 440 16.35 -6.46 -6.70
C GLU A 440 14.88 -6.04 -6.82
N VAL A 441 14.21 -6.40 -7.92
CA VAL A 441 12.78 -6.14 -8.08
C VAL A 441 11.96 -6.93 -7.03
N ILE A 442 12.26 -8.22 -6.88
CA ILE A 442 11.62 -9.07 -5.85
C ILE A 442 11.85 -8.52 -4.45
N LEU A 443 13.09 -8.16 -4.13
CA LEU A 443 13.45 -7.62 -2.83
C LEU A 443 12.67 -6.33 -2.55
N SER A 444 12.58 -5.44 -3.52
CA SER A 444 11.85 -4.17 -3.39
C SER A 444 10.36 -4.38 -3.19
N LEU A 445 9.74 -5.26 -3.96
CA LEU A 445 8.33 -5.61 -3.79
C LEU A 445 8.07 -6.25 -2.42
N ASN A 446 8.95 -7.16 -1.99
CA ASN A 446 8.85 -7.78 -0.67
C ASN A 446 8.94 -6.76 0.47
N MET A 447 9.81 -5.76 0.38
CA MET A 447 9.90 -4.68 1.37
C MET A 447 8.62 -3.86 1.42
N MET A 448 8.04 -3.48 0.27
CA MET A 448 6.79 -2.72 0.20
C MET A 448 5.62 -3.54 0.76
N LEU A 449 5.52 -4.83 0.43
CA LEU A 449 4.46 -5.71 0.94
C LEU A 449 4.60 -5.97 2.44
N LYS A 450 5.84 -6.13 2.93
CA LYS A 450 6.12 -6.24 4.37
C LYS A 450 5.73 -4.97 5.12
N PHE A 451 5.96 -3.80 4.54
CA PHE A 451 5.50 -2.53 5.09
C PHE A 451 3.96 -2.50 5.22
N LEU A 452 3.22 -2.81 4.15
CA LEU A 452 1.75 -2.84 4.17
C LEU A 452 1.23 -3.84 5.21
N LYS A 453 1.87 -5.02 5.32
CA LYS A 453 1.57 -6.02 6.34
C LYS A 453 1.81 -5.49 7.74
N SER A 454 2.94 -4.81 7.98
CA SER A 454 3.24 -4.26 9.31
C SER A 454 2.25 -3.17 9.74
N VAL A 455 1.77 -2.35 8.81
CA VAL A 455 0.69 -1.38 9.08
C VAL A 455 -0.59 -2.11 9.50
N TYR A 456 -0.95 -3.19 8.81
CA TYR A 456 -2.11 -4.02 9.17
C TYR A 456 -1.97 -4.69 10.55
N GLU A 457 -0.83 -5.29 10.86
CA GLU A 457 -0.57 -5.97 12.13
C GLU A 457 -0.60 -5.01 13.33
N ASN A 458 -0.08 -3.80 13.16
CA ASN A 458 -0.04 -2.79 14.21
C ASN A 458 -1.42 -2.20 14.56
N MET A 459 -2.45 -2.42 13.73
CA MET A 459 -3.82 -2.03 14.06
C MET A 459 -4.40 -2.82 15.23
N HIS A 460 -3.91 -4.05 15.47
CA HIS A 460 -4.40 -4.92 16.55
C HIS A 460 -3.89 -4.51 17.93
N SER A 461 -2.83 -3.70 17.99
CA SER A 461 -2.13 -3.37 19.22
C SER A 461 -2.66 -2.09 19.90
N ARG A 462 -3.67 -1.40 19.35
CA ARG A 462 -4.11 -0.10 19.83
C ARG A 462 -5.60 -0.04 20.18
N ASP A 463 -5.93 0.31 21.42
CA ASP A 463 -7.29 0.40 21.97
C ASP A 463 -8.09 1.65 21.51
N GLY A 464 -7.65 2.39 20.51
CA GLY A 464 -8.38 3.57 20.05
C GLY A 464 -7.95 4.06 18.65
N GLY A 465 -8.91 4.29 17.75
CA GLY A 465 -8.65 4.83 16.41
C GLY A 465 -8.33 3.79 15.35
N VAL A 466 -8.84 2.59 15.49
CA VAL A 466 -8.69 1.48 14.53
C VAL A 466 -9.27 1.87 13.17
N ASP A 467 -10.37 2.60 13.14
CA ASP A 467 -11.09 2.93 11.90
C ASP A 467 -10.30 3.89 10.99
N ASP A 468 -9.61 4.88 11.58
CA ASP A 468 -8.76 5.82 10.82
C ASP A 468 -7.56 5.11 10.18
N LEU A 469 -6.93 4.17 10.91
CA LEU A 469 -5.81 3.38 10.40
C LEU A 469 -6.26 2.40 9.31
N LEU A 470 -7.45 1.82 9.45
CA LEU A 470 -8.03 0.97 8.41
C LEU A 470 -8.30 1.76 7.13
N SER A 471 -8.88 2.96 7.26
CA SER A 471 -9.09 3.84 6.11
C SER A 471 -7.78 4.21 5.42
N LEU A 472 -6.74 4.53 6.20
CA LEU A 472 -5.41 4.78 5.65
C LEU A 472 -4.85 3.55 4.93
N LEU A 473 -4.92 2.37 5.54
CA LEU A 473 -4.43 1.13 4.91
C LEU A 473 -5.13 0.87 3.57
N LEU A 474 -6.45 1.04 3.51
CA LEU A 474 -7.21 0.89 2.26
C LEU A 474 -6.74 1.88 1.19
N GLN A 475 -6.43 3.13 1.58
CA GLN A 475 -5.85 4.13 0.67
C GLN A 475 -4.46 3.73 0.18
N LEU A 476 -3.60 3.20 1.07
CA LEU A 476 -2.25 2.73 0.71
C LEU A 476 -2.32 1.52 -0.25
N LEU A 477 -3.20 0.55 0.03
CA LEU A 477 -3.42 -0.62 -0.84
C LEU A 477 -3.92 -0.22 -2.22
N LYS A 478 -4.88 0.71 -2.25
CA LYS A 478 -5.39 1.27 -3.50
C LYS A 478 -4.29 1.99 -4.29
N ALA A 479 -3.51 2.86 -3.63
CA ALA A 479 -2.40 3.56 -4.26
C ALA A 479 -1.37 2.57 -4.84
N PHE A 480 -1.11 1.46 -4.14
CA PHE A 480 -0.18 0.43 -4.60
C PHE A 480 -0.64 -0.21 -5.92
N VAL A 481 -1.93 -0.52 -6.05
CA VAL A 481 -2.51 -1.10 -7.27
C VAL A 481 -2.60 -0.07 -8.40
N GLU A 482 -2.92 1.20 -8.08
CA GLU A 482 -3.03 2.27 -9.07
C GLU A 482 -1.68 2.68 -9.68
N GLU A 483 -0.64 2.74 -8.85
CA GLU A 483 0.64 3.29 -9.28
C GLU A 483 1.58 2.23 -9.86
N LEU A 484 1.55 0.99 -9.37
CA LEU A 484 2.36 -0.10 -9.94
C LEU A 484 1.63 -0.78 -11.10
N GLU A 485 2.38 -1.24 -12.09
CA GLU A 485 1.77 -1.84 -13.29
C GLU A 485 1.28 -3.26 -13.03
N PRO A 486 0.17 -3.65 -13.68
CA PRO A 486 -0.37 -5.00 -13.60
C PRO A 486 0.66 -6.09 -13.94
N SER A 487 1.47 -5.87 -14.96
CA SER A 487 2.54 -6.78 -15.37
C SER A 487 3.54 -7.09 -14.26
N THR A 488 3.84 -6.10 -13.44
CA THR A 488 4.75 -6.24 -12.28
C THR A 488 4.09 -7.01 -11.14
N LEU A 489 2.83 -6.73 -10.84
CA LEU A 489 2.13 -7.30 -9.69
C LEU A 489 1.61 -8.72 -9.94
N GLN A 490 1.29 -9.06 -11.19
CA GLN A 490 0.71 -10.35 -11.58
C GLN A 490 1.75 -11.37 -12.01
N SER A 491 3.00 -10.98 -12.18
CA SER A 491 4.04 -11.90 -12.65
C SER A 491 4.16 -13.14 -11.74
N PRO A 492 4.09 -14.37 -12.28
CA PRO A 492 4.20 -15.61 -11.51
C PRO A 492 5.59 -15.79 -10.88
N LEU A 493 6.56 -14.99 -11.31
CA LEU A 493 7.92 -15.00 -10.82
C LEU A 493 8.03 -14.28 -9.46
N TYR A 494 7.10 -13.37 -9.12
CA TYR A 494 7.06 -12.64 -7.86
C TYR A 494 6.18 -13.39 -6.87
N LYS A 495 6.76 -14.31 -6.12
CA LYS A 495 6.05 -15.06 -5.10
C LYS A 495 6.46 -14.58 -3.71
N VAL A 496 5.54 -13.94 -3.02
CA VAL A 496 5.69 -13.48 -1.64
C VAL A 496 5.08 -14.50 -0.71
N THR A 497 5.71 -14.77 0.42
CA THR A 497 5.14 -15.65 1.44
C THR A 497 4.10 -14.90 2.25
N LEU A 498 2.84 -15.33 2.17
CA LEU A 498 1.73 -14.86 3.01
C LEU A 498 1.83 -15.53 4.38
N ASP A 499 2.63 -14.99 5.27
CA ASP A 499 2.63 -15.39 6.67
C ASP A 499 1.72 -14.45 7.47
N LEU A 500 0.41 -14.70 7.42
CA LEU A 500 -0.60 -14.01 8.19
C LEU A 500 -0.89 -14.78 9.49
N LYS A 501 0.14 -15.11 10.24
CA LYS A 501 0.08 -15.98 11.44
C LYS A 501 -0.90 -15.54 12.53
N ASN A 502 -1.33 -14.30 12.52
CA ASN A 502 -2.20 -13.69 13.53
C ASN A 502 -3.66 -13.55 13.09
N ILE A 503 -4.02 -14.02 11.90
CA ILE A 503 -5.43 -14.19 11.59
C ILE A 503 -5.88 -15.41 12.37
N GLU A 504 -6.71 -15.20 13.37
CA GLU A 504 -7.32 -16.28 14.13
C GLU A 504 -7.82 -17.31 13.13
N LYS A 505 -7.25 -18.52 13.19
CA LYS A 505 -7.77 -19.66 12.48
C LYS A 505 -9.11 -20.01 13.10
N SER A 506 -10.14 -19.22 12.77
CA SER A 506 -11.49 -19.65 13.02
C SER A 506 -11.70 -20.89 12.16
N GLU A 507 -11.95 -22.03 12.81
CA GLU A 507 -12.32 -23.25 12.09
C GLU A 507 -13.47 -22.93 11.13
N PRO A 508 -13.43 -23.44 9.87
CA PRO A 508 -14.51 -23.22 8.92
C PRO A 508 -15.79 -23.84 9.50
N VAL A 509 -16.70 -23.01 10.03
CA VAL A 509 -18.04 -23.41 10.43
C VAL A 509 -18.92 -23.32 9.19
N TYR A 510 -18.61 -24.13 8.18
CA TYR A 510 -19.66 -24.43 7.22
C TYR A 510 -20.59 -25.42 7.91
N ARG A 511 -21.87 -25.09 7.92
CA ARG A 511 -22.95 -26.01 8.35
C ARG A 511 -22.94 -27.29 7.48
N PHE A 512 -22.34 -27.20 6.30
CA PHE A 512 -22.39 -28.20 5.24
C PHE A 512 -21.11 -29.03 5.18
N LYS A 513 -21.20 -30.28 5.60
CA LYS A 513 -20.09 -31.26 5.50
C LYS A 513 -19.72 -31.58 4.05
N SER A 514 -20.65 -31.38 3.10
CA SER A 514 -20.47 -31.65 1.68
C SER A 514 -20.05 -30.44 0.88
N ALA A 515 -20.04 -29.22 1.48
CA ALA A 515 -19.43 -28.09 0.85
C ALA A 515 -17.94 -28.42 0.62
N LYS A 516 -17.64 -29.12 -0.47
CA LYS A 516 -16.30 -29.19 -1.01
C LYS A 516 -15.91 -27.74 -1.22
N ILE A 517 -15.17 -27.22 -0.23
CA ILE A 517 -14.38 -26.00 -0.45
C ILE A 517 -13.68 -26.28 -1.76
N PRO A 518 -13.85 -25.45 -2.80
CA PRO A 518 -13.14 -25.67 -4.04
C PRO A 518 -11.70 -25.97 -3.71
N ASP A 519 -11.06 -26.95 -4.35
CA ASP A 519 -9.62 -27.27 -4.15
C ASP A 519 -8.72 -26.04 -4.31
N ILE A 520 -9.26 -25.00 -4.87
CA ILE A 520 -8.88 -23.63 -5.03
C ILE A 520 -8.70 -22.88 -3.70
N CYS A 521 -9.49 -23.19 -2.66
CA CYS A 521 -9.56 -22.41 -1.42
C CYS A 521 -8.46 -22.70 -0.42
N LEU A 522 -7.63 -23.67 -0.65
CA LEU A 522 -6.37 -23.84 0.04
C LEU A 522 -5.33 -22.91 -0.59
N LEU A 523 -5.51 -21.58 -0.47
CA LEU A 523 -4.37 -20.72 -0.30
C LEU A 523 -3.67 -21.26 0.96
N ASN A 524 -2.83 -22.29 0.77
CA ASN A 524 -1.94 -22.70 1.81
C ASN A 524 -1.19 -21.45 2.22
N TYR A 525 -1.48 -20.92 3.40
CA TYR A 525 -0.86 -19.72 3.97
C TYR A 525 0.66 -19.77 4.00
N MET A 526 1.23 -20.90 3.62
CA MET A 526 2.65 -21.18 3.48
C MET A 526 3.17 -21.14 2.03
N GLU A 527 2.30 -21.04 1.03
CA GLU A 527 2.75 -20.99 -0.36
C GLU A 527 3.04 -19.57 -0.80
N LYS A 528 4.04 -19.45 -1.67
CA LYS A 528 4.39 -18.17 -2.31
C LYS A 528 3.23 -17.72 -3.18
N VAL A 529 2.65 -16.57 -2.87
CA VAL A 529 1.55 -15.95 -3.63
C VAL A 529 2.05 -14.76 -4.45
N SER A 530 1.30 -14.40 -5.49
CA SER A 530 1.61 -13.19 -6.26
C SER A 530 1.40 -11.93 -5.42
N PRO A 531 2.12 -10.82 -5.70
CA PRO A 531 1.89 -9.55 -5.00
C PRO A 531 0.44 -9.09 -5.03
N VAL A 532 -0.27 -9.25 -6.15
CA VAL A 532 -1.68 -8.88 -6.27
C VAL A 532 -2.57 -9.73 -5.37
N ALA A 533 -2.30 -11.03 -5.24
CA ALA A 533 -3.03 -11.91 -4.34
C ALA A 533 -2.82 -11.53 -2.88
N PHE A 534 -1.58 -11.20 -2.50
CA PHE A 534 -1.26 -10.72 -1.16
C PHE A 534 -2.03 -9.43 -0.81
N ILE A 535 -2.01 -8.44 -1.69
CA ILE A 535 -2.65 -7.14 -1.47
C ILE A 535 -4.17 -7.29 -1.42
N THR A 536 -4.74 -8.09 -2.31
CA THR A 536 -6.18 -8.36 -2.34
C THR A 536 -6.64 -9.06 -1.07
N SER A 537 -5.86 -10.01 -0.56
CA SER A 537 -6.12 -10.66 0.71
C SER A 537 -6.07 -9.67 1.88
N LEU A 538 -5.03 -8.81 1.95
CA LEU A 538 -4.95 -7.75 2.95
C LEU A 538 -6.13 -6.77 2.87
N TYR A 539 -6.50 -6.35 1.66
CA TYR A 539 -7.64 -5.48 1.43
C TYR A 539 -8.94 -6.10 1.93
N PHE A 540 -9.18 -7.37 1.59
CA PHE A 540 -10.35 -8.13 2.01
C PHE A 540 -10.45 -8.18 3.55
N HIS A 541 -9.37 -8.55 4.22
CA HIS A 541 -9.34 -8.60 5.69
C HIS A 541 -9.50 -7.22 6.34
N ALA A 542 -8.95 -6.16 5.75
CA ALA A 542 -9.13 -4.81 6.25
C ALA A 542 -10.58 -4.35 6.13
N VAL A 543 -11.22 -4.58 4.98
CA VAL A 543 -12.62 -4.24 4.75
C VAL A 543 -13.56 -5.02 5.67
N THR A 544 -13.33 -6.32 5.85
CA THR A 544 -14.17 -7.13 6.75
C THR A 544 -14.12 -6.64 8.20
N LYS A 545 -13.03 -6.03 8.63
CA LYS A 545 -12.91 -5.42 9.96
C LYS A 545 -13.58 -4.04 10.06
N LEU A 546 -13.51 -3.24 9.01
CA LEU A 546 -14.05 -1.88 9.00
C LEU A 546 -15.58 -1.88 9.06
N THR A 547 -16.22 -2.78 8.33
CA THR A 547 -17.68 -2.86 8.20
C THR A 547 -18.41 -3.39 9.45
N LEU A 548 -17.67 -3.79 10.49
CA LEU A 548 -18.27 -4.28 11.74
C LEU A 548 -19.08 -3.21 12.49
N LYS A 549 -18.85 -1.90 12.24
CA LYS A 549 -19.39 -0.82 13.09
C LYS A 549 -20.53 -0.02 12.48
N ALA A 550 -20.55 0.20 11.17
CA ALA A 550 -21.68 0.80 10.45
C ALA A 550 -21.50 0.58 8.93
N PRO A 551 -22.57 0.24 8.19
CA PRO A 551 -22.50 0.25 6.73
C PRO A 551 -22.50 1.72 6.27
N ASP A 552 -21.33 2.26 6.04
CA ASP A 552 -21.17 3.56 5.42
C ASP A 552 -21.22 3.37 3.90
N TYR A 553 -22.08 4.14 3.23
CA TYR A 553 -22.21 4.09 1.76
C TYR A 553 -20.88 4.32 1.05
N ASP A 554 -20.03 5.17 1.63
CA ASP A 554 -18.70 5.47 1.09
C ASP A 554 -17.75 4.27 1.09
N ILE A 555 -17.91 3.34 2.04
CA ILE A 555 -17.11 2.11 2.11
C ILE A 555 -17.50 1.15 0.99
N VAL A 556 -18.80 0.96 0.79
CA VAL A 556 -19.33 0.07 -0.26
C VAL A 556 -18.91 0.57 -1.66
N GLU A 557 -19.00 1.87 -1.89
CA GLU A 557 -18.53 2.51 -3.12
C GLU A 557 -17.00 2.38 -3.26
N GLY A 558 -16.25 2.48 -2.18
CA GLY A 558 -14.81 2.25 -2.15
C GLY A 558 -14.43 0.82 -2.55
N ILE A 559 -15.17 -0.18 -2.05
CA ILE A 559 -15.03 -1.59 -2.42
C ILE A 559 -15.30 -1.79 -3.91
N HIS A 560 -16.41 -1.24 -4.38
CA HIS A 560 -16.80 -1.34 -5.80
C HIS A 560 -15.71 -0.77 -6.72
N ARG A 561 -15.19 0.41 -6.42
CA ARG A 561 -14.11 1.05 -7.20
C ARG A 561 -12.82 0.23 -7.18
N TYR A 562 -12.44 -0.34 -6.04
CA TYR A 562 -11.24 -1.16 -5.93
C TYR A 562 -11.37 -2.47 -6.72
N VAL A 563 -12.49 -3.17 -6.58
CA VAL A 563 -12.77 -4.40 -7.33
C VAL A 563 -12.81 -4.12 -8.83
N LYS A 564 -13.46 -3.03 -9.25
CA LYS A 564 -13.50 -2.61 -10.65
C LYS A 564 -12.10 -2.31 -11.19
N LEU A 565 -11.24 -1.66 -10.40
CA LEU A 565 -9.84 -1.42 -10.75
C LEU A 565 -9.08 -2.74 -10.98
N LEU A 566 -9.23 -3.71 -10.08
CA LEU A 566 -8.60 -5.03 -10.22
C LEU A 566 -9.10 -5.77 -11.47
N LEU A 567 -10.42 -5.85 -11.67
CA LEU A 567 -11.02 -6.55 -12.80
C LEU A 567 -10.71 -5.92 -14.16
N SER A 568 -10.44 -4.59 -14.19
CA SER A 568 -10.04 -3.90 -15.43
C SER A 568 -8.56 -4.02 -15.76
N SER A 569 -7.72 -4.29 -14.76
CA SER A 569 -6.26 -4.25 -14.87
C SER A 569 -5.60 -5.64 -14.88
N TYR A 570 -6.27 -6.66 -14.35
CA TYR A 570 -5.75 -8.01 -14.19
C TYR A 570 -6.65 -9.04 -14.86
N GLU A 571 -6.18 -10.29 -14.99
CA GLU A 571 -6.99 -11.43 -15.44
C GLU A 571 -8.23 -11.58 -14.53
N PRO A 572 -9.45 -11.27 -15.04
CA PRO A 572 -10.63 -11.17 -14.19
C PRO A 572 -10.96 -12.47 -13.46
N LEU A 573 -10.71 -13.60 -14.10
CA LEU A 573 -10.99 -14.91 -13.54
C LEU A 573 -10.06 -15.28 -12.39
N GLU A 574 -8.78 -14.93 -12.45
CA GLU A 574 -7.84 -15.12 -11.34
C GLU A 574 -8.24 -14.27 -10.13
N ILE A 575 -8.66 -13.03 -10.37
CA ILE A 575 -9.12 -12.13 -9.31
C ILE A 575 -10.41 -12.64 -8.68
N LEU A 576 -11.39 -13.06 -9.50
CA LEU A 576 -12.63 -13.66 -8.98
C LEU A 576 -12.38 -14.93 -8.19
N HIS A 577 -11.45 -15.78 -8.67
CA HIS A 577 -11.03 -16.99 -7.98
C HIS A 577 -10.45 -16.69 -6.58
N LEU A 578 -9.58 -15.70 -6.51
CA LEU A 578 -9.01 -15.24 -5.26
C LEU A 578 -10.08 -14.73 -4.29
N PHE A 579 -11.02 -13.90 -4.77
CA PHE A 579 -12.11 -13.41 -3.94
C PHE A 579 -13.06 -14.52 -3.47
N VAL A 580 -13.41 -15.48 -4.33
CA VAL A 580 -14.21 -16.64 -3.94
C VAL A 580 -13.48 -17.42 -2.82
N SER A 581 -12.18 -17.66 -2.98
CA SER A 581 -11.39 -18.34 -1.95
C SER A 581 -11.44 -17.60 -0.61
N LEU A 582 -11.29 -16.29 -0.63
CA LEU A 582 -11.34 -15.44 0.58
C LEU A 582 -12.74 -15.42 1.21
N LEU A 583 -13.80 -15.33 0.39
CA LEU A 583 -15.18 -15.36 0.87
C LEU A 583 -15.52 -16.68 1.59
N TYR A 584 -15.03 -17.81 1.08
CA TYR A 584 -15.27 -19.11 1.72
C TYR A 584 -14.39 -19.38 2.93
N THR A 585 -13.29 -18.67 3.10
CA THR A 585 -12.42 -18.80 4.29
C THR A 585 -12.83 -17.91 5.45
N GLU A 586 -13.53 -16.80 5.18
CA GLU A 586 -13.95 -15.83 6.19
C GLU A 586 -15.45 -15.92 6.50
N LYS A 587 -15.81 -15.80 7.79
CA LYS A 587 -17.20 -15.98 8.27
C LYS A 587 -17.89 -14.68 8.63
N MET A 588 -17.32 -13.55 8.24
CA MET A 588 -17.82 -12.25 8.67
C MET A 588 -19.08 -11.85 7.88
N PRO A 589 -20.10 -11.25 8.53
CA PRO A 589 -21.32 -10.81 7.85
C PRO A 589 -21.07 -9.77 6.75
N GLN A 590 -19.93 -9.07 6.81
CA GLN A 590 -19.51 -8.07 5.83
C GLN A 590 -19.07 -8.67 4.49
N CYS A 591 -18.80 -9.98 4.44
CA CYS A 591 -18.50 -10.68 3.21
C CYS A 591 -19.64 -10.57 2.18
N PHE A 592 -20.89 -10.37 2.62
CA PHE A 592 -22.00 -10.12 1.71
C PHE A 592 -21.90 -8.80 0.96
N GLU A 593 -21.38 -7.73 1.59
CA GLU A 593 -21.17 -6.44 0.92
C GLU A 593 -20.08 -6.54 -0.15
N ILE A 594 -19.00 -7.24 0.18
CA ILE A 594 -17.94 -7.53 -0.76
C ILE A 594 -18.48 -8.39 -1.91
N TRP A 595 -19.26 -9.41 -1.59
CA TRP A 595 -19.89 -10.26 -2.59
C TRP A 595 -20.81 -9.45 -3.51
N VAL A 596 -21.67 -8.57 -2.97
CA VAL A 596 -22.55 -7.69 -3.76
C VAL A 596 -21.73 -6.78 -4.69
N ALA A 597 -20.66 -6.18 -4.20
CA ALA A 597 -19.77 -5.35 -5.01
C ALA A 597 -19.11 -6.15 -6.14
N LEU A 598 -18.65 -7.37 -5.84
CA LEU A 598 -18.09 -8.30 -6.82
C LEU A 598 -19.11 -8.68 -7.90
N VAL A 599 -20.35 -8.99 -7.52
CA VAL A 599 -21.43 -9.32 -8.47
C VAL A 599 -21.68 -8.17 -9.44
N ASN A 600 -21.80 -6.96 -8.93
CA ASN A 600 -22.02 -5.79 -9.77
C ASN A 600 -20.87 -5.57 -10.75
N CYS A 601 -19.61 -5.72 -10.30
CA CYS A 601 -18.47 -5.63 -11.19
C CYS A 601 -18.39 -6.77 -12.21
N LEU A 602 -18.74 -7.99 -11.82
CA LEU A 602 -18.79 -9.14 -12.71
C LEU A 602 -19.87 -8.96 -13.78
N LYS A 603 -21.02 -8.44 -13.39
CA LYS A 603 -22.11 -8.14 -14.32
C LYS A 603 -21.67 -7.09 -15.37
N ASP A 604 -21.08 -5.98 -14.92
CA ASP A 604 -20.52 -4.96 -15.80
C ASP A 604 -19.48 -5.55 -16.78
N TYR A 605 -18.69 -6.53 -16.30
CA TYR A 605 -17.70 -7.22 -17.12
C TYR A 605 -18.35 -8.14 -18.15
N LEU A 606 -19.40 -8.91 -17.77
CA LEU A 606 -20.12 -9.81 -18.65
C LEU A 606 -20.89 -9.06 -19.74
N ASP A 607 -21.49 -7.93 -19.41
CA ASP A 607 -22.22 -7.10 -20.36
C ASP A 607 -21.31 -6.53 -21.46
N ASN A 608 -20.01 -6.37 -21.18
CA ASN A 608 -19.01 -5.82 -22.10
C ASN A 608 -18.14 -6.88 -22.83
N ASN A 609 -18.12 -8.14 -22.36
CA ASN A 609 -17.22 -9.18 -22.86
C ASN A 609 -17.95 -10.52 -23.04
N THR A 610 -17.94 -11.07 -24.26
CA THR A 610 -18.67 -12.29 -24.64
C THR A 610 -17.94 -13.61 -24.33
N PHE A 611 -16.75 -13.61 -23.73
CA PHE A 611 -15.92 -14.81 -23.57
C PHE A 611 -15.56 -15.11 -22.12
N LEU A 612 -16.23 -16.08 -21.53
CA LEU A 612 -15.84 -16.74 -20.27
C LEU A 612 -15.13 -18.06 -20.61
N SER A 613 -13.84 -18.03 -20.81
CA SER A 613 -13.03 -19.26 -20.89
C SER A 613 -12.64 -19.71 -19.46
N PRO A 614 -11.88 -20.62 -19.12
CA PRO A 614 -11.80 -21.69 -18.09
C PRO A 614 -12.22 -21.39 -16.61
N GLY A 615 -12.88 -20.30 -16.33
CA GLY A 615 -13.27 -19.89 -14.95
C GLY A 615 -14.63 -20.42 -14.46
N TYR A 616 -15.22 -21.34 -15.16
CA TYR A 616 -16.55 -21.90 -14.95
C TYR A 616 -16.83 -22.34 -13.49
N ALA A 617 -15.96 -23.13 -12.90
CA ALA A 617 -16.11 -23.60 -11.51
C ALA A 617 -16.10 -22.42 -10.50
N THR A 618 -15.30 -21.40 -10.75
CA THR A 618 -15.25 -20.19 -9.92
C THR A 618 -16.56 -19.44 -9.91
N ILE A 619 -17.22 -19.33 -11.07
CA ILE A 619 -18.52 -18.65 -11.20
C ILE A 619 -19.61 -19.41 -10.46
N ILE A 620 -19.63 -20.75 -10.53
CA ILE A 620 -20.59 -21.56 -9.78
C ILE A 620 -20.41 -21.36 -8.28
N HIS A 621 -19.19 -21.44 -7.77
CA HIS A 621 -18.93 -21.18 -6.35
C HIS A 621 -19.31 -19.77 -5.93
N PHE A 622 -19.12 -18.81 -6.81
CA PHE A 622 -19.51 -17.43 -6.57
C PHE A 622 -21.03 -17.26 -6.45
N LEU A 623 -21.81 -17.92 -7.34
CA LEU A 623 -23.27 -17.98 -7.25
C LEU A 623 -23.75 -18.76 -6.02
N CYS A 624 -23.05 -19.81 -5.62
CA CYS A 624 -23.39 -20.62 -4.46
C CYS A 624 -23.07 -19.96 -3.12
N TYR A 625 -22.20 -18.95 -3.08
CA TYR A 625 -21.73 -18.33 -1.83
C TYR A 625 -22.86 -17.85 -0.89
N PRO A 626 -23.92 -17.12 -1.34
CA PRO A 626 -25.00 -16.70 -0.44
C PRO A 626 -25.72 -17.86 0.23
N PHE A 627 -25.85 -19.00 -0.45
CA PHE A 627 -26.49 -20.20 0.06
C PHE A 627 -25.60 -20.93 1.06
N ALA A 628 -24.29 -21.03 0.76
CA ALA A 628 -23.30 -21.61 1.67
C ALA A 628 -23.14 -20.77 2.96
N ALA A 629 -23.26 -19.45 2.86
CA ALA A 629 -23.17 -18.51 3.97
C ALA A 629 -24.52 -18.22 4.65
N SER A 630 -25.59 -18.89 4.28
CA SER A 630 -26.96 -18.64 4.77
C SER A 630 -27.15 -18.82 6.29
N SER A 631 -26.23 -19.52 6.95
CA SER A 631 -26.21 -19.69 8.40
C SER A 631 -25.74 -18.43 9.19
N CYS A 632 -25.28 -17.38 8.51
CA CYS A 632 -24.85 -16.15 9.18
C CYS A 632 -26.05 -15.35 9.67
N ARG A 633 -26.08 -15.02 10.99
CA ARG A 633 -27.20 -14.31 11.67
C ARG A 633 -27.62 -12.98 11.04
N ASN A 634 -26.77 -12.31 10.27
CA ASN A 634 -27.02 -10.98 9.70
C ASN A 634 -27.58 -11.00 8.28
N LEU A 635 -27.84 -12.17 7.69
CA LEU A 635 -28.41 -12.29 6.36
C LEU A 635 -29.80 -11.66 6.29
N HIS A 636 -30.61 -11.74 7.37
CA HIS A 636 -31.97 -11.21 7.40
C HIS A 636 -32.08 -9.73 7.05
N LEU A 637 -31.12 -8.91 7.49
CA LEU A 637 -31.15 -7.46 7.25
C LEU A 637 -30.90 -7.07 5.78
N LYS A 638 -30.24 -7.93 5.01
CA LYS A 638 -29.85 -7.68 3.61
C LYS A 638 -30.38 -8.69 2.62
N LEU A 639 -31.20 -9.62 3.07
CA LEU A 639 -31.68 -10.75 2.29
C LEU A 639 -32.30 -10.32 0.95
N GLN A 640 -33.14 -9.29 0.96
CA GLN A 640 -33.78 -8.78 -0.25
C GLN A 640 -32.74 -8.28 -1.28
N GLN A 641 -31.73 -7.53 -0.82
CA GLN A 641 -30.65 -7.04 -1.68
C GLN A 641 -29.83 -8.19 -2.26
N VAL A 642 -29.49 -9.19 -1.45
CA VAL A 642 -28.75 -10.37 -1.89
C VAL A 642 -29.54 -11.15 -2.95
N ILE A 643 -30.85 -11.34 -2.74
CA ILE A 643 -31.75 -12.02 -3.68
C ILE A 643 -31.80 -11.26 -5.02
N GLU A 644 -31.99 -9.94 -4.99
CA GLU A 644 -32.09 -9.13 -6.21
C GLU A 644 -30.79 -9.14 -7.00
N VAL A 645 -29.67 -8.98 -6.32
CA VAL A 645 -28.34 -9.00 -6.93
C VAL A 645 -28.02 -10.39 -7.51
N TRP A 646 -28.34 -11.47 -6.77
CA TRP A 646 -28.18 -12.84 -7.25
C TRP A 646 -29.00 -13.12 -8.50
N LYS A 647 -30.28 -12.74 -8.48
CA LYS A 647 -31.19 -12.88 -9.64
C LYS A 647 -30.63 -12.14 -10.86
N SER A 648 -30.20 -10.92 -10.66
CA SER A 648 -29.61 -10.10 -11.74
C SER A 648 -28.39 -10.75 -12.38
N LEU A 649 -27.47 -11.31 -11.57
CA LEU A 649 -26.31 -12.02 -12.07
C LEU A 649 -26.71 -13.33 -12.80
N TYR A 650 -27.60 -14.11 -12.19
CA TYR A 650 -28.05 -15.38 -12.79
C TYR A 650 -28.70 -15.16 -14.16
N VAL A 651 -29.52 -14.12 -14.29
CA VAL A 651 -30.18 -13.76 -15.58
C VAL A 651 -29.10 -13.35 -16.62
N SER A 652 -28.13 -12.53 -16.26
CA SER A 652 -27.04 -12.14 -17.17
C SER A 652 -26.22 -13.36 -17.62
N LEU A 653 -25.93 -14.29 -16.70
CA LEU A 653 -25.20 -15.52 -17.00
C LEU A 653 -26.00 -16.52 -17.83
N SER A 654 -27.31 -16.66 -17.58
CA SER A 654 -28.18 -17.57 -18.34
C SER A 654 -28.27 -17.12 -19.81
N GLY A 655 -28.30 -15.81 -20.07
CA GLY A 655 -28.25 -15.28 -21.43
C GLY A 655 -26.90 -15.50 -22.13
N ALA A 656 -25.80 -15.42 -21.39
CA ALA A 656 -24.45 -15.65 -21.92
C ALA A 656 -24.12 -17.15 -22.10
N SER A 657 -24.73 -18.05 -21.33
CA SER A 657 -24.45 -19.48 -21.33
C SER A 657 -25.02 -20.22 -22.59
N GLU A 658 -25.94 -19.60 -23.31
CA GLU A 658 -26.41 -20.13 -24.61
C GLU A 658 -25.25 -20.38 -25.58
N ILE A 659 -24.15 -19.63 -25.44
CA ILE A 659 -23.03 -19.63 -26.40
C ILE A 659 -21.81 -20.43 -25.90
N GLY A 660 -21.66 -20.69 -24.57
CA GLY A 660 -20.39 -21.18 -24.04
C GLY A 660 -20.39 -22.36 -23.05
N TYR A 661 -21.45 -22.56 -22.22
CA TYR A 661 -21.40 -23.54 -21.12
C TYR A 661 -22.73 -24.29 -20.90
N PRO A 662 -22.96 -25.40 -21.59
CA PRO A 662 -24.19 -26.15 -21.51
C PRO A 662 -24.47 -26.81 -20.14
N THR A 663 -23.45 -26.98 -19.29
CA THR A 663 -23.55 -27.66 -18.00
C THR A 663 -23.65 -26.72 -16.79
N LEU A 664 -23.53 -25.39 -16.97
CA LEU A 664 -23.53 -24.41 -15.89
C LEU A 664 -24.73 -24.56 -14.97
N THR A 665 -25.93 -24.65 -15.52
CA THR A 665 -27.19 -24.77 -14.77
C THR A 665 -27.30 -26.10 -14.06
N GLU A 666 -26.82 -27.18 -14.67
CA GLU A 666 -26.81 -28.53 -14.08
C GLU A 666 -25.94 -28.58 -12.82
N ASP A 667 -24.70 -28.12 -12.95
CA ASP A 667 -23.76 -28.13 -11.83
C ASP A 667 -24.20 -27.15 -10.71
N LEU A 668 -24.66 -25.94 -11.07
CA LEU A 668 -25.17 -24.96 -10.12
C LEU A 668 -26.32 -25.51 -9.28
N PHE A 669 -27.36 -26.02 -9.96
CA PHE A 669 -28.56 -26.49 -9.25
C PHE A 669 -28.35 -27.80 -8.50
N SER A 670 -27.45 -28.66 -8.97
CA SER A 670 -27.02 -29.84 -8.21
C SER A 670 -26.36 -29.42 -6.88
N MET A 671 -25.47 -28.42 -6.91
CA MET A 671 -24.85 -27.88 -5.68
C MET A 671 -25.88 -27.21 -4.77
N LEU A 672 -26.81 -26.41 -5.33
CA LEU A 672 -27.85 -25.76 -4.53
C LEU A 672 -28.81 -26.78 -3.88
N CYS A 673 -29.16 -27.84 -4.55
CA CYS A 673 -29.94 -28.93 -3.96
C CYS A 673 -29.22 -29.58 -2.77
N SER A 674 -27.88 -29.84 -2.91
CA SER A 674 -27.09 -30.39 -1.82
C SER A 674 -27.01 -29.43 -0.63
N TYR A 675 -26.83 -28.16 -0.85
CA TYR A 675 -26.79 -27.14 0.22
C TYR A 675 -28.15 -27.00 0.91
N PHE A 676 -29.26 -27.14 0.17
CA PHE A 676 -30.61 -27.06 0.73
C PHE A 676 -30.92 -28.28 1.59
N ASP A 677 -30.57 -29.47 1.13
CA ASP A 677 -30.76 -30.72 1.85
C ASP A 677 -29.96 -30.71 3.19
N GLU A 678 -28.69 -30.29 3.14
CA GLU A 678 -27.86 -30.16 4.33
C GLU A 678 -28.33 -29.05 5.28
N ALA A 679 -28.84 -27.93 4.75
CA ALA A 679 -29.41 -26.86 5.57
C ALA A 679 -30.60 -27.34 6.41
N LEU A 680 -31.40 -28.20 5.84
CA LEU A 680 -32.58 -28.78 6.52
C LEU A 680 -32.23 -29.92 7.47
N ALA A 681 -31.15 -30.70 7.16
CA ALA A 681 -30.74 -31.86 7.97
C ALA A 681 -30.03 -31.47 9.27
N SER A 682 -29.50 -30.26 9.37
CA SER A 682 -28.68 -29.83 10.53
C SER A 682 -29.47 -29.47 11.79
N ASP A 683 -30.81 -29.39 11.74
CA ASP A 683 -31.65 -29.00 12.87
C ASP A 683 -31.96 -30.14 13.86
N ASP A 684 -31.64 -31.40 13.53
CA ASP A 684 -32.00 -32.54 14.37
C ASP A 684 -31.04 -32.85 15.54
N LEU A 685 -29.95 -32.06 15.71
CA LEU A 685 -28.83 -32.41 16.61
C LEU A 685 -28.60 -31.52 17.82
N VAL A 686 -29.32 -30.40 18.03
CA VAL A 686 -29.11 -29.53 19.22
C VAL A 686 -30.41 -29.19 19.91
N ALA A 687 -30.56 -29.75 21.11
CA ALA A 687 -31.66 -29.48 22.02
C ALA A 687 -31.58 -28.04 22.60
N GLU A 688 -32.78 -27.46 22.74
CA GLU A 688 -33.31 -26.29 23.45
C GLU A 688 -33.68 -25.11 22.53
N PRO A 689 -34.98 -24.77 22.51
CA PRO A 689 -35.54 -23.74 21.62
C PRO A 689 -35.39 -22.36 22.29
N GLN A 690 -34.37 -21.59 21.90
CA GLN A 690 -34.38 -20.16 22.17
C GLN A 690 -35.04 -19.42 21.01
N SER A 691 -35.93 -18.51 21.32
CA SER A 691 -36.86 -17.81 20.45
C SER A 691 -36.27 -17.00 19.27
N SER A 692 -34.95 -17.01 19.04
CA SER A 692 -34.32 -16.35 17.91
C SER A 692 -34.07 -17.23 16.67
N GLU A 693 -34.24 -18.55 16.78
CA GLU A 693 -33.89 -19.50 15.70
C GLU A 693 -34.96 -19.59 14.60
N LYS A 694 -36.23 -19.34 14.93
CA LYS A 694 -37.33 -19.35 13.95
C LYS A 694 -37.18 -18.33 12.81
N GLY A 695 -36.45 -17.23 13.03
CA GLY A 695 -36.16 -16.21 12.02
C GLY A 695 -35.13 -16.62 10.97
N GLN A 696 -34.20 -17.50 11.31
CA GLN A 696 -33.13 -17.95 10.39
C GLN A 696 -33.66 -18.94 9.35
N ASP A 697 -34.50 -19.88 9.74
CA ASP A 697 -35.04 -20.88 8.82
C ASP A 697 -35.94 -20.26 7.74
N ILE A 698 -36.64 -19.18 8.08
CA ILE A 698 -37.47 -18.42 7.13
C ILE A 698 -36.59 -17.73 6.08
N GLY A 699 -35.42 -17.17 6.49
CA GLY A 699 -34.47 -16.50 5.59
C GLY A 699 -33.85 -17.46 4.56
N VAL A 700 -33.52 -18.68 5.00
CA VAL A 700 -32.96 -19.72 4.14
C VAL A 700 -34.00 -20.16 3.11
N LEU A 701 -35.22 -20.49 3.57
CA LEU A 701 -36.34 -20.87 2.67
C LEU A 701 -36.62 -19.78 1.64
N LEU A 702 -36.64 -18.52 2.04
CA LEU A 702 -36.88 -17.41 1.14
C LEU A 702 -35.78 -17.29 0.07
N LEU A 703 -34.49 -17.41 0.46
CA LEU A 703 -33.36 -17.34 -0.46
C LEU A 703 -33.42 -18.44 -1.53
N PHE A 704 -33.58 -19.70 -1.10
CA PHE A 704 -33.66 -20.84 -2.02
C PHE A 704 -34.90 -20.78 -2.89
N GLY A 705 -36.03 -20.39 -2.31
CA GLY A 705 -37.29 -20.28 -3.03
C GLY A 705 -37.29 -19.20 -4.10
N GLU A 706 -36.73 -18.06 -3.81
CA GLU A 706 -36.57 -16.97 -4.79
C GLU A 706 -35.60 -17.32 -5.93
N ALA A 707 -34.52 -18.05 -5.61
CA ALA A 707 -33.61 -18.55 -6.63
C ALA A 707 -34.29 -19.57 -7.54
N MET A 708 -35.11 -20.46 -6.97
CA MET A 708 -35.83 -21.45 -7.71
C MET A 708 -36.91 -20.80 -8.61
N ILE A 709 -37.66 -19.82 -8.11
CA ILE A 709 -38.63 -19.07 -8.92
C ILE A 709 -37.91 -18.46 -10.14
N CYS A 710 -36.79 -17.82 -9.89
CA CYS A 710 -35.95 -17.23 -10.96
C CYS A 710 -35.49 -18.30 -11.98
N ALA A 711 -35.07 -19.48 -11.50
CA ALA A 711 -34.68 -20.60 -12.37
C ALA A 711 -35.84 -21.08 -13.29
N VAL A 712 -37.02 -21.26 -12.74
CA VAL A 712 -38.20 -21.64 -13.49
C VAL A 712 -38.63 -20.56 -14.50
N GLU A 713 -38.54 -19.29 -14.12
CA GLU A 713 -38.80 -18.16 -15.02
C GLU A 713 -37.81 -18.13 -16.20
N GLN A 714 -36.53 -18.33 -15.96
CA GLN A 714 -35.54 -18.42 -17.04
C GLN A 714 -35.72 -19.66 -17.90
N ALA A 715 -36.10 -20.81 -17.31
CA ALA A 715 -36.48 -22.00 -18.05
C ALA A 715 -37.71 -21.75 -18.95
N SER A 716 -38.66 -20.91 -18.52
CA SER A 716 -39.80 -20.48 -19.32
C SER A 716 -39.39 -19.69 -20.57
N LEU A 717 -38.39 -18.80 -20.44
CA LEU A 717 -37.85 -18.06 -21.57
C LEU A 717 -37.10 -19.01 -22.54
N THR A 718 -36.33 -19.92 -21.98
CA THR A 718 -35.64 -20.97 -22.77
C THR A 718 -36.61 -21.86 -23.52
N ALA A 719 -37.72 -22.24 -22.91
CA ALA A 719 -38.78 -23.06 -23.55
C ALA A 719 -39.47 -22.33 -24.72
N LYS A 720 -39.52 -20.99 -24.72
CA LYS A 720 -40.10 -20.16 -25.79
C LYS A 720 -39.14 -19.98 -26.97
N SER A 721 -37.81 -20.13 -26.76
CA SER A 721 -36.83 -19.96 -27.83
C SER A 721 -37.02 -21.01 -28.92
N LYS A 722 -36.93 -20.59 -30.22
CA LYS A 722 -37.14 -21.45 -31.38
C LYS A 722 -35.85 -21.87 -32.04
N ASP A 723 -34.69 -21.52 -31.48
CA ASP A 723 -33.40 -21.79 -32.10
C ASP A 723 -33.05 -23.27 -32.05
N LYS A 724 -32.87 -23.85 -33.24
CA LYS A 724 -32.60 -25.29 -33.42
C LYS A 724 -31.14 -25.70 -33.10
N GLU A 725 -30.26 -24.75 -33.02
CA GLU A 725 -28.83 -25.03 -32.85
C GLU A 725 -28.42 -25.45 -31.43
N CYS A 726 -29.28 -25.22 -30.42
CA CYS A 726 -28.95 -25.44 -28.98
C CYS A 726 -29.94 -26.41 -28.30
N GLU A 727 -30.45 -27.44 -28.98
CA GLU A 727 -31.46 -28.36 -28.42
C GLU A 727 -30.97 -29.13 -27.19
N SER A 728 -29.68 -29.52 -27.15
CA SER A 728 -29.09 -30.23 -26.00
C SER A 728 -29.00 -29.35 -24.76
N TRP A 729 -28.51 -28.10 -24.91
CA TRP A 729 -28.43 -27.12 -23.85
C TRP A 729 -29.79 -26.74 -23.28
N ARG A 730 -30.76 -26.52 -24.17
CA ARG A 730 -32.15 -26.24 -23.79
C ARG A 730 -32.74 -27.33 -22.91
N SER A 731 -32.57 -28.60 -23.33
CA SER A 731 -33.04 -29.75 -22.57
C SER A 731 -32.37 -29.88 -21.22
N SER A 732 -31.05 -29.67 -21.15
CA SER A 732 -30.31 -29.69 -19.88
C SER A 732 -30.74 -28.57 -18.95
N ASN A 733 -30.88 -27.32 -19.43
CA ASN A 733 -31.30 -26.18 -18.61
C ASN A 733 -32.73 -26.40 -18.05
N ILE A 734 -33.69 -26.86 -18.86
CA ILE A 734 -35.04 -27.18 -18.43
C ILE A 734 -35.00 -28.28 -17.36
N LYS A 735 -34.26 -29.36 -17.60
CA LYS A 735 -34.11 -30.49 -16.69
C LYS A 735 -33.61 -30.05 -15.32
N SER A 736 -32.46 -29.36 -15.29
CA SER A 736 -31.81 -28.93 -14.03
C SER A 736 -32.68 -27.95 -13.23
N SER A 737 -33.39 -27.03 -13.92
CA SER A 737 -34.32 -26.10 -13.26
C SER A 737 -35.53 -26.82 -12.64
N LEU A 738 -36.04 -27.85 -13.30
CA LEU A 738 -37.14 -28.66 -12.77
C LEU A 738 -36.70 -29.59 -11.64
N GLU A 739 -35.50 -30.18 -11.73
CA GLU A 739 -34.91 -30.98 -10.64
C GLU A 739 -34.73 -30.13 -9.39
N PHE A 740 -34.23 -28.89 -9.53
CA PHE A 740 -34.14 -27.96 -8.43
C PHE A 740 -35.50 -27.59 -7.84
N ALA A 741 -36.51 -27.30 -8.69
CA ALA A 741 -37.88 -27.03 -8.23
C ALA A 741 -38.48 -28.23 -7.51
N SER A 742 -38.32 -29.44 -8.05
CA SER A 742 -38.80 -30.68 -7.43
C SER A 742 -38.10 -30.95 -6.07
N CYS A 743 -36.78 -30.70 -5.97
CA CYS A 743 -36.03 -30.80 -4.74
C CYS A 743 -36.57 -29.83 -3.67
N PHE A 744 -36.72 -28.55 -4.04
CA PHE A 744 -37.25 -27.54 -3.13
C PHE A 744 -38.67 -27.92 -2.59
N VAL A 745 -39.58 -28.33 -3.45
CA VAL A 745 -40.93 -28.72 -3.04
C VAL A 745 -40.90 -29.89 -2.08
N LYS A 746 -40.13 -30.94 -2.37
CA LYS A 746 -39.99 -32.12 -1.50
C LYS A 746 -39.47 -31.75 -0.11
N LEU A 747 -38.47 -30.90 -0.03
CA LEU A 747 -37.82 -30.54 1.23
C LEU A 747 -38.63 -29.51 2.02
N SER A 748 -39.29 -28.56 1.35
CA SER A 748 -40.13 -27.53 2.02
C SER A 748 -41.43 -28.10 2.61
N CYS A 749 -41.99 -29.13 2.02
CA CYS A 749 -43.22 -29.79 2.54
C CYS A 749 -43.00 -30.60 3.84
N VAL A 750 -41.76 -30.85 4.22
CA VAL A 750 -41.41 -31.60 5.46
C VAL A 750 -41.41 -30.68 6.69
N LYS A 751 -41.25 -29.35 6.54
CA LYS A 751 -41.25 -28.37 7.63
C LYS A 751 -42.54 -27.53 7.66
N ASP A 752 -43.03 -27.28 8.86
CA ASP A 752 -44.30 -26.70 9.25
C ASP A 752 -44.80 -25.42 8.52
N GLU A 753 -46.13 -25.28 8.56
CA GLU A 753 -46.92 -24.17 8.01
C GLU A 753 -46.58 -22.79 8.58
N THR A 754 -45.63 -22.10 8.00
CA THR A 754 -45.46 -20.68 8.25
C THR A 754 -46.09 -19.86 7.12
N THR A 755 -46.65 -18.68 7.44
CA THR A 755 -47.30 -17.77 6.45
C THR A 755 -46.35 -17.35 5.32
N VAL A 756 -45.05 -17.34 5.54
CA VAL A 756 -44.04 -17.05 4.52
C VAL A 756 -43.90 -18.19 3.54
N SER A 757 -43.96 -19.43 4.00
CA SER A 757 -43.96 -20.63 3.16
C SER A 757 -45.15 -20.67 2.19
N THR A 758 -46.34 -20.30 2.64
CA THR A 758 -47.54 -20.28 1.78
C THR A 758 -47.45 -19.24 0.66
N SER A 759 -46.98 -18.01 0.95
CA SER A 759 -46.77 -16.96 -0.06
C SER A 759 -45.76 -17.37 -1.12
N LEU A 760 -44.62 -17.95 -0.69
CA LEU A 760 -43.58 -18.42 -1.58
C LEU A 760 -44.04 -19.55 -2.48
N THR A 761 -44.76 -20.53 -1.91
CA THR A 761 -45.34 -21.68 -2.64
C THR A 761 -46.35 -21.22 -3.68
N THR A 762 -47.17 -20.22 -3.36
CA THR A 762 -48.12 -19.63 -4.29
C THR A 762 -47.44 -18.95 -5.48
N ARG A 763 -46.36 -18.21 -5.22
CA ARG A 763 -45.57 -17.60 -6.29
C ARG A 763 -44.87 -18.64 -7.16
N LEU A 764 -44.35 -19.70 -6.55
CA LEU A 764 -43.75 -20.81 -7.29
C LEU A 764 -44.78 -21.49 -8.19
N LEU A 765 -45.98 -21.81 -7.66
CA LEU A 765 -47.05 -22.36 -8.46
C LEU A 765 -47.38 -21.48 -9.67
N SER A 766 -47.46 -20.15 -9.47
CA SER A 766 -47.68 -19.20 -10.55
C SER A 766 -46.57 -19.25 -11.62
N SER A 767 -45.31 -19.32 -11.22
CA SER A 767 -44.16 -19.44 -12.14
C SER A 767 -44.18 -20.78 -12.89
N VAL A 768 -44.52 -21.88 -12.22
CA VAL A 768 -44.70 -23.23 -12.85
C VAL A 768 -45.89 -23.27 -13.81
N ILE A 769 -47.01 -22.64 -13.49
CA ILE A 769 -48.14 -22.49 -14.41
C ILE A 769 -47.73 -21.79 -15.69
N HIS A 770 -47.03 -20.67 -15.55
CA HIS A 770 -46.49 -19.93 -16.68
C HIS A 770 -45.53 -20.78 -17.51
N PHE A 771 -44.61 -21.51 -16.84
CA PHE A 771 -43.65 -22.41 -17.48
C PHE A 771 -44.37 -23.51 -18.30
N VAL A 772 -45.32 -24.21 -17.70
CA VAL A 772 -46.09 -25.23 -18.38
C VAL A 772 -46.84 -24.66 -19.61
N GLY A 773 -47.33 -23.41 -19.49
CA GLY A 773 -47.95 -22.70 -20.60
C GLY A 773 -47.01 -22.41 -21.78
N CYS A 774 -45.71 -22.41 -21.54
CA CYS A 774 -44.65 -22.20 -22.56
C CYS A 774 -44.21 -23.51 -23.24
N LEU A 775 -44.54 -24.68 -22.66
CA LEU A 775 -44.14 -25.98 -23.22
C LEU A 775 -44.96 -26.34 -24.46
N HIS A 776 -44.30 -26.56 -25.57
CA HIS A 776 -44.92 -26.91 -26.84
C HIS A 776 -44.37 -28.19 -27.43
N LEU A 777 -43.24 -28.70 -26.96
CA LEU A 777 -42.61 -29.91 -27.45
C LEU A 777 -42.97 -31.12 -26.58
N GLU A 778 -43.23 -32.26 -27.23
CA GLU A 778 -43.48 -33.54 -26.58
C GLU A 778 -42.40 -33.91 -25.57
N LYS A 779 -41.11 -33.71 -25.92
CA LYS A 779 -39.99 -34.04 -25.06
C LYS A 779 -39.99 -33.20 -23.77
N ASP A 780 -40.26 -31.91 -23.86
CA ASP A 780 -40.20 -30.99 -22.71
C ASP A 780 -41.33 -31.26 -21.72
N ILE A 781 -42.54 -31.53 -22.20
CA ILE A 781 -43.66 -31.85 -21.30
C ILE A 781 -43.52 -33.24 -20.67
N THR A 782 -42.98 -34.21 -21.41
CA THR A 782 -42.66 -35.53 -20.86
C THR A 782 -41.62 -35.42 -19.75
N LEU A 783 -40.53 -34.64 -19.99
CA LEU A 783 -39.53 -34.35 -18.98
C LEU A 783 -40.11 -33.65 -17.74
N PHE A 784 -41.03 -32.69 -17.95
CA PHE A 784 -41.75 -32.03 -16.85
C PHE A 784 -42.53 -33.05 -16.00
N ILE A 785 -43.30 -33.93 -16.63
CA ILE A 785 -44.04 -34.95 -15.92
C ILE A 785 -43.09 -35.90 -15.15
N GLU A 786 -42.05 -36.37 -15.81
CA GLU A 786 -41.08 -37.29 -15.22
C GLU A 786 -40.42 -36.71 -13.94
N ILE A 787 -39.97 -35.47 -13.98
CA ILE A 787 -39.24 -34.82 -12.88
C ILE A 787 -40.20 -34.31 -11.80
N MET A 788 -41.29 -33.67 -12.19
CA MET A 788 -42.20 -32.99 -11.25
C MET A 788 -43.26 -33.90 -10.64
N THR A 789 -43.40 -35.15 -11.09
CA THR A 789 -44.41 -36.07 -10.58
C THR A 789 -44.44 -36.14 -9.05
N SER A 790 -43.31 -36.33 -8.41
CA SER A 790 -43.22 -36.42 -6.94
C SER A 790 -43.63 -35.12 -6.23
N ALA A 791 -43.23 -33.96 -6.77
CA ALA A 791 -43.60 -32.66 -6.25
C ALA A 791 -45.11 -32.36 -6.43
N LEU A 792 -45.66 -32.69 -7.61
CA LEU A 792 -47.08 -32.55 -7.89
C LEU A 792 -47.92 -33.44 -6.98
N LEU A 793 -47.49 -34.67 -6.71
CA LEU A 793 -48.19 -35.59 -5.78
C LEU A 793 -48.20 -35.03 -4.35
N LEU A 794 -47.14 -34.40 -3.88
CA LEU A 794 -47.10 -33.73 -2.58
C LEU A 794 -48.11 -32.58 -2.53
N TRP A 795 -48.08 -31.68 -3.51
CA TRP A 795 -49.06 -30.58 -3.58
C TRP A 795 -50.52 -31.06 -3.67
N LEU A 796 -50.81 -32.07 -4.49
CA LEU A 796 -52.15 -32.66 -4.62
C LEU A 796 -52.60 -33.35 -3.33
N SER A 797 -51.69 -33.89 -2.52
CA SER A 797 -52.01 -34.54 -1.25
C SER A 797 -52.29 -33.56 -0.11
N HIS A 798 -51.66 -32.37 -0.14
CA HIS A 798 -51.82 -31.36 0.90
C HIS A 798 -52.88 -30.29 0.59
N SER A 799 -53.65 -30.45 -0.48
CA SER A 799 -54.61 -29.46 -0.96
C SER A 799 -55.79 -29.19 0.02
N GLU A 800 -56.07 -30.09 0.98
CA GLU A 800 -57.16 -29.92 1.94
C GLU A 800 -56.84 -29.00 3.12
N ALA A 801 -55.57 -28.78 3.43
CA ALA A 801 -55.11 -28.00 4.58
C ALA A 801 -54.70 -26.55 4.26
N GLN A 802 -54.77 -26.12 2.99
CA GLN A 802 -54.20 -24.85 2.56
C GLN A 802 -55.22 -23.80 2.10
N ASP A 803 -54.73 -22.55 1.95
CA ASP A 803 -55.46 -21.34 1.61
C ASP A 803 -56.20 -21.45 0.27
N SER A 804 -57.33 -20.75 0.11
CA SER A 804 -58.16 -20.79 -1.12
C SER A 804 -57.38 -20.42 -2.38
N ASN A 805 -56.46 -19.48 -2.28
CA ASN A 805 -55.62 -19.04 -3.39
C ASN A 805 -54.65 -20.13 -3.88
N PHE A 806 -54.05 -20.89 -2.97
CA PHE A 806 -53.19 -22.03 -3.32
C PHE A 806 -54.01 -23.11 -4.08
N LYS A 807 -55.21 -23.39 -3.60
CA LYS A 807 -56.12 -24.37 -4.21
C LYS A 807 -56.49 -23.97 -5.64
N ASP A 808 -56.86 -22.71 -5.85
CA ASP A 808 -57.19 -22.19 -7.18
C ASP A 808 -56.02 -22.26 -8.16
N GLN A 809 -54.80 -21.92 -7.70
CA GLN A 809 -53.60 -22.04 -8.52
C GLN A 809 -53.22 -23.50 -8.80
N LEU A 810 -53.34 -24.40 -7.85
CA LEU A 810 -53.10 -25.83 -8.09
C LEU A 810 -54.08 -26.42 -9.11
N GLN A 811 -55.35 -26.04 -9.03
CA GLN A 811 -56.37 -26.39 -10.05
C GLN A 811 -55.94 -25.87 -11.43
N GLN A 812 -55.49 -24.61 -11.50
CA GLN A 812 -55.06 -23.99 -12.75
C GLN A 812 -53.80 -24.68 -13.29
N LEU A 813 -52.80 -24.99 -12.45
CA LEU A 813 -51.61 -25.74 -12.84
C LEU A 813 -51.96 -27.09 -13.46
N TRP A 814 -52.89 -27.86 -12.79
CA TRP A 814 -53.24 -29.16 -13.27
C TRP A 814 -54.01 -29.09 -14.60
N ILE A 815 -54.96 -28.17 -14.73
CA ILE A 815 -55.69 -27.94 -15.99
C ILE A 815 -54.73 -27.55 -17.12
N GLN A 816 -53.79 -26.65 -16.84
CA GLN A 816 -52.80 -26.20 -17.82
C GLN A 816 -51.87 -27.34 -18.25
N THR A 817 -51.45 -28.21 -17.33
CA THR A 817 -50.65 -29.41 -17.62
C THR A 817 -51.41 -30.38 -18.55
N LEU A 818 -52.69 -30.67 -18.24
CA LEU A 818 -53.52 -31.52 -19.10
C LEU A 818 -53.73 -30.92 -20.50
N ASN A 819 -53.96 -29.60 -20.57
CA ASN A 819 -54.12 -28.88 -21.84
C ASN A 819 -52.82 -28.90 -22.66
N CYS A 820 -51.69 -28.78 -22.00
CA CYS A 820 -50.36 -28.80 -22.63
C CYS A 820 -50.11 -30.19 -23.28
N LEU A 821 -50.40 -31.27 -22.53
CA LEU A 821 -50.27 -32.64 -23.03
C LEU A 821 -51.11 -32.90 -24.30
N GLN A 822 -52.29 -32.26 -24.43
CA GLN A 822 -53.12 -32.40 -25.62
C GLN A 822 -52.66 -31.60 -26.85
N LYS A 823 -51.87 -30.48 -26.59
CA LYS A 823 -51.51 -29.53 -27.64
C LYS A 823 -50.06 -29.66 -28.13
N THR A 824 -49.34 -30.66 -27.66
CA THR A 824 -47.89 -30.84 -28.00
C THR A 824 -47.64 -31.06 -29.49
N ARG A 825 -46.44 -30.72 -29.91
CA ARG A 825 -45.94 -30.98 -31.28
C ARG A 825 -44.58 -31.70 -31.22
N PRO A 826 -44.44 -32.94 -31.72
CA PRO A 826 -45.49 -33.79 -32.29
C PRO A 826 -46.54 -34.19 -31.26
N ILE A 827 -47.68 -34.64 -31.71
CA ILE A 827 -48.79 -35.08 -30.85
C ILE A 827 -48.40 -36.33 -30.06
N ILE A 828 -48.54 -36.29 -28.73
CA ILE A 828 -48.19 -37.40 -27.84
C ILE A 828 -49.01 -38.63 -28.21
N LYS A 829 -48.35 -39.76 -28.29
CA LYS A 829 -49.01 -41.05 -28.44
C LYS A 829 -49.44 -41.58 -27.06
N PHE A 830 -50.72 -41.48 -26.71
CA PHE A 830 -51.28 -41.96 -25.45
C PHE A 830 -51.32 -43.49 -25.41
N ASN A 831 -50.17 -44.14 -25.31
CA ASN A 831 -49.98 -45.58 -25.26
C ASN A 831 -49.81 -46.11 -23.82
N SER A 832 -49.68 -47.44 -23.64
CA SER A 832 -49.44 -48.05 -22.32
C SER A 832 -48.21 -47.57 -21.59
N SER A 833 -47.10 -47.27 -22.32
CA SER A 833 -45.85 -46.75 -21.72
C SER A 833 -46.02 -45.34 -21.17
N PHE A 834 -46.72 -44.46 -21.91
CA PHE A 834 -46.99 -43.11 -21.45
C PHE A 834 -48.03 -43.09 -20.30
N LEU A 835 -48.97 -44.02 -20.33
CA LEU A 835 -49.90 -44.22 -19.24
C LEU A 835 -49.16 -44.63 -17.95
N GLN A 836 -48.19 -45.51 -18.05
CA GLN A 836 -47.35 -45.94 -16.91
C GLN A 836 -46.54 -44.77 -16.32
N LEU A 837 -46.03 -43.85 -17.14
CA LEU A 837 -45.36 -42.64 -16.67
C LEU A 837 -46.33 -41.74 -15.87
N GLN A 838 -47.58 -41.62 -16.27
CA GLN A 838 -48.60 -40.78 -15.64
C GLN A 838 -49.38 -41.51 -14.53
N GLU A 839 -49.14 -42.81 -14.33
CA GLU A 839 -49.88 -43.66 -13.37
C GLU A 839 -50.02 -43.01 -12.00
N PRO A 840 -48.94 -42.52 -11.31
CA PRO A 840 -49.04 -41.97 -9.96
C PRO A 840 -49.92 -40.71 -9.91
N LEU A 841 -49.83 -39.85 -10.93
CA LEU A 841 -50.62 -38.62 -10.99
C LEU A 841 -52.09 -38.91 -11.30
N LEU A 842 -52.37 -39.80 -12.24
CA LEU A 842 -53.76 -40.20 -12.60
C LEU A 842 -54.47 -40.95 -11.46
N GLU A 843 -53.75 -41.81 -10.73
CA GLU A 843 -54.23 -42.47 -9.53
C GLU A 843 -54.71 -41.43 -8.50
N LYS A 844 -54.03 -40.40 -8.26
CA LYS A 844 -54.36 -39.36 -7.30
C LYS A 844 -55.44 -38.40 -7.80
N THR A 845 -55.48 -38.07 -9.11
CA THR A 845 -56.32 -37.01 -9.65
C THR A 845 -57.62 -37.45 -10.22
N LEU A 846 -57.76 -38.71 -10.67
CA LEU A 846 -59.02 -39.23 -11.19
C LEU A 846 -60.17 -39.25 -10.16
N ASP A 847 -59.90 -39.60 -8.90
CA ASP A 847 -60.85 -39.61 -7.77
C ASP A 847 -60.40 -38.54 -6.71
N HIS A 848 -59.90 -37.41 -7.14
CA HIS A 848 -59.48 -36.34 -6.25
C HIS A 848 -60.64 -35.70 -5.53
N PRO A 849 -60.55 -35.33 -4.25
CA PRO A 849 -61.58 -34.67 -3.47
C PRO A 849 -62.14 -33.40 -4.12
N ASP A 850 -61.24 -32.65 -4.77
CA ASP A 850 -61.62 -31.47 -5.52
C ASP A 850 -62.27 -31.81 -6.85
N PRO A 851 -63.51 -31.39 -7.04
CA PRO A 851 -64.31 -31.77 -8.23
C PRO A 851 -63.73 -31.14 -9.53
N ILE A 852 -63.05 -30.02 -9.47
CA ILE A 852 -62.45 -29.34 -10.63
C ILE A 852 -61.31 -30.17 -11.18
N ILE A 853 -60.44 -30.63 -10.31
CA ILE A 853 -59.26 -31.47 -10.65
C ILE A 853 -59.76 -32.82 -11.18
N SER A 854 -60.66 -33.46 -10.44
CA SER A 854 -61.20 -34.75 -10.86
C SER A 854 -61.95 -34.70 -12.20
N ASN A 855 -62.76 -33.68 -12.42
CA ASN A 855 -63.49 -33.54 -13.70
C ASN A 855 -62.58 -33.22 -14.87
N ALA A 856 -61.55 -32.35 -14.64
CA ALA A 856 -60.54 -32.06 -15.65
C ALA A 856 -59.78 -33.33 -16.07
N THR A 857 -59.38 -34.17 -15.11
CA THR A 857 -58.66 -35.44 -15.37
C THR A 857 -59.62 -36.47 -16.08
N VAL A 858 -60.82 -36.56 -15.65
CA VAL A 858 -61.84 -37.44 -16.32
C VAL A 858 -62.05 -36.99 -17.77
N ASN A 859 -62.21 -35.70 -18.04
CA ASN A 859 -62.34 -35.17 -19.38
C ASN A 859 -61.09 -35.47 -20.23
N PHE A 860 -59.87 -35.19 -19.66
CA PHE A 860 -58.59 -35.52 -20.29
C PHE A 860 -58.57 -37.04 -20.66
N TRP A 861 -58.91 -37.93 -19.71
CA TRP A 861 -58.94 -39.36 -19.95
C TRP A 861 -59.82 -39.71 -21.11
N ASN A 862 -61.07 -39.19 -21.14
CA ASN A 862 -62.06 -39.51 -22.18
C ASN A 862 -61.61 -39.03 -23.59
N TYR A 863 -60.87 -37.95 -23.69
CA TYR A 863 -60.39 -37.44 -24.98
C TYR A 863 -59.08 -38.06 -25.40
N THR A 864 -58.37 -38.80 -24.53
CA THR A 864 -57.00 -39.31 -24.80
C THR A 864 -56.97 -40.85 -24.73
N TYR A 865 -56.84 -41.36 -23.50
CA TYR A 865 -56.81 -42.83 -23.25
C TYR A 865 -58.11 -43.54 -23.51
N GLY A 866 -59.25 -42.90 -23.30
CA GLY A 866 -60.55 -43.45 -23.54
C GLY A 866 -60.88 -43.68 -25.00
N GLU A 867 -60.14 -43.09 -25.94
CA GLU A 867 -60.35 -43.30 -27.41
C GLU A 867 -59.33 -44.30 -27.99
N GLN A 868 -58.47 -44.89 -27.20
CA GLN A 868 -57.49 -45.88 -27.67
C GLN A 868 -58.16 -47.23 -27.91
N ILE A 869 -57.68 -47.93 -28.95
CA ILE A 869 -58.24 -49.23 -29.33
C ILE A 869 -57.69 -50.38 -28.48
N LYS A 870 -56.39 -50.24 -28.01
CA LYS A 870 -55.70 -51.23 -27.20
C LYS A 870 -54.87 -50.51 -26.20
N LEU A 871 -55.07 -50.77 -24.88
CA LEU A 871 -54.34 -50.14 -23.83
C LEU A 871 -54.21 -51.13 -22.64
N ASP A 872 -52.99 -51.29 -22.12
CA ASP A 872 -52.73 -52.08 -20.93
C ASP A 872 -52.80 -51.15 -19.71
N TYR A 873 -53.74 -51.42 -18.79
CA TYR A 873 -53.89 -50.58 -17.60
C TYR A 873 -53.01 -51.01 -16.46
N PRO A 874 -52.30 -50.06 -15.81
CA PRO A 874 -51.51 -50.31 -14.56
C PRO A 874 -52.45 -50.83 -13.47
N GLN A 875 -51.95 -51.72 -12.62
CA GLN A 875 -52.79 -52.42 -11.58
C GLN A 875 -53.32 -51.46 -10.51
N SER A 876 -52.61 -50.38 -10.19
CA SER A 876 -53.01 -49.34 -9.24
C SER A 876 -54.22 -48.54 -9.71
N LEU A 877 -54.37 -48.32 -11.03
CA LEU A 877 -55.48 -47.55 -11.61
C LEU A 877 -56.77 -48.36 -11.74
N LEU A 878 -56.73 -49.71 -11.82
CA LEU A 878 -57.85 -50.54 -12.05
C LEU A 878 -59.02 -50.30 -11.10
N PRO A 879 -58.88 -50.20 -9.76
CA PRO A 879 -59.97 -49.96 -8.84
C PRO A 879 -60.64 -48.62 -9.08
N ILE A 880 -59.92 -47.59 -9.42
CA ILE A 880 -60.45 -46.25 -9.65
C ILE A 880 -61.14 -46.17 -10.99
N LEU A 881 -60.56 -46.76 -12.04
CA LEU A 881 -61.12 -46.83 -13.35
C LEU A 881 -62.44 -47.62 -13.33
N ASP A 882 -62.51 -48.75 -12.61
CA ASP A 882 -63.71 -49.54 -12.44
C ASP A 882 -64.80 -48.74 -11.68
N LYS A 883 -64.47 -48.06 -10.60
CA LYS A 883 -65.38 -47.19 -9.86
C LYS A 883 -65.97 -46.07 -10.75
N LEU A 884 -65.10 -45.37 -11.53
CA LEU A 884 -65.55 -44.27 -12.41
C LEU A 884 -66.30 -44.75 -13.61
N SER A 885 -65.98 -45.93 -14.15
CA SER A 885 -66.74 -46.58 -15.26
C SER A 885 -68.09 -46.98 -14.85
N ARG A 886 -68.25 -47.58 -13.64
CA ARG A 886 -69.60 -47.90 -13.08
C ARG A 886 -70.50 -46.67 -12.89
N LYS A 887 -69.82 -45.48 -12.58
CA LYS A 887 -70.52 -44.19 -12.51
C LYS A 887 -70.76 -43.55 -13.88
N GLY A 888 -70.36 -44.19 -14.98
CA GLY A 888 -70.53 -43.69 -16.34
C GLY A 888 -69.70 -42.44 -16.67
N LYS A 889 -68.67 -42.12 -15.84
CA LYS A 889 -67.85 -40.91 -16.01
C LYS A 889 -66.77 -41.09 -17.03
N ILE A 890 -66.16 -42.30 -17.19
CA ILE A 890 -65.06 -42.58 -18.06
C ILE A 890 -65.40 -43.62 -19.11
N LYS A 891 -64.69 -43.50 -20.28
CA LYS A 891 -64.70 -44.48 -21.37
C LYS A 891 -63.45 -45.40 -21.14
N LEU A 892 -63.77 -46.75 -21.17
CA LEU A 892 -62.72 -47.78 -21.12
C LEU A 892 -62.71 -48.55 -22.44
N CYS A 893 -61.54 -49.02 -22.85
CA CYS A 893 -61.33 -49.83 -24.02
C CYS A 893 -61.95 -51.22 -23.81
N LYS A 894 -62.77 -51.66 -24.73
CA LYS A 894 -63.59 -52.88 -24.57
C LYS A 894 -62.82 -54.21 -24.51
N ASN A 895 -61.58 -54.24 -24.88
CA ASN A 895 -60.70 -55.43 -25.00
C ASN A 895 -59.76 -55.73 -23.81
N SER A 896 -59.67 -54.85 -22.86
CA SER A 896 -58.68 -55.05 -21.75
C SER A 896 -59.25 -55.71 -20.48
N LEU A 897 -60.60 -55.83 -20.35
CA LEU A 897 -61.20 -56.37 -19.16
C LEU A 897 -61.51 -57.89 -19.24
N SER A 898 -61.15 -58.56 -20.36
CA SER A 898 -61.49 -59.96 -20.60
C SER A 898 -60.41 -61.00 -20.24
N ALA A 899 -59.24 -60.59 -19.69
CA ALA A 899 -58.11 -61.51 -19.55
C ALA A 899 -57.86 -62.05 -18.10
N ASN A 900 -58.65 -61.62 -17.08
CA ASN A 900 -58.36 -62.04 -15.70
C ASN A 900 -59.52 -62.69 -14.97
N ASN A 901 -60.23 -63.68 -15.61
CA ASN A 901 -61.07 -64.61 -14.89
C ASN A 901 -60.91 -66.03 -15.46
N LYS A 902 -59.86 -66.66 -15.17
CA LYS A 902 -59.81 -68.13 -15.02
C LYS A 902 -58.63 -68.42 -14.03
N SER A 903 -59.14 -68.70 -12.82
CA SER A 903 -58.34 -69.26 -11.71
C SER A 903 -58.23 -70.74 -11.85
N ASN A 904 -57.25 -71.23 -11.18
CA ASN A 904 -57.09 -72.51 -10.49
C ASN A 904 -56.47 -73.67 -11.21
N SER A 905 -55.47 -74.04 -10.54
CA SER A 905 -55.07 -75.36 -10.06
C SER A 905 -53.94 -76.08 -10.81
N GLU A 906 -53.13 -76.56 -9.97
CA GLU A 906 -52.17 -77.70 -9.93
C GLU A 906 -50.77 -77.51 -10.49
N VAL A 907 -49.92 -77.48 -9.56
CA VAL A 907 -49.03 -78.50 -9.04
C VAL A 907 -48.10 -79.14 -10.06
N ASP A 908 -46.84 -79.00 -9.73
CA ASP A 908 -45.70 -79.86 -9.77
C ASP A 908 -44.55 -79.57 -10.75
N LYS A 909 -43.44 -79.38 -10.07
CA LYS A 909 -42.07 -79.93 -10.28
C LYS A 909 -41.21 -79.54 -11.44
N VAL A 910 -40.13 -79.04 -10.93
CA VAL A 910 -38.75 -79.42 -11.23
C VAL A 910 -38.21 -79.14 -12.64
N THR A 911 -37.29 -78.18 -12.75
CA THR A 911 -35.86 -78.36 -13.00
C THR A 911 -35.18 -77.06 -13.35
N VAL A 912 -34.06 -76.85 -12.63
CA VAL A 912 -32.97 -75.89 -12.93
C VAL A 912 -32.17 -76.43 -14.16
N PRO A 913 -31.57 -75.65 -15.02
CA PRO A 913 -30.34 -74.90 -14.61
C PRO A 913 -29.99 -73.62 -15.37
N ASN A 914 -29.23 -72.86 -14.64
CA ASN A 914 -27.94 -72.20 -14.98
C ASN A 914 -27.87 -70.96 -15.85
N LYS A 915 -27.35 -69.98 -15.17
CA LYS A 915 -26.22 -69.09 -15.49
C LYS A 915 -26.49 -67.84 -16.36
N TYR A 916 -26.48 -66.69 -15.73
CA TYR A 916 -25.27 -65.84 -15.85
C TYR A 916 -25.21 -64.88 -14.64
N LYS A 917 -24.02 -64.84 -14.02
CA LYS A 917 -23.58 -63.99 -12.93
C LYS A 917 -23.32 -62.58 -13.49
N VAL A 918 -23.80 -61.56 -12.85
CA VAL A 918 -23.13 -60.26 -12.79
C VAL A 918 -22.90 -59.94 -11.33
N THR A 919 -21.69 -59.89 -10.96
CA THR A 919 -21.17 -59.62 -9.63
C THR A 919 -21.09 -58.11 -9.42
N THR A 920 -21.85 -57.60 -8.50
CA THR A 920 -21.56 -56.30 -7.86
C THR A 920 -20.78 -56.54 -6.59
N THR A 921 -19.53 -56.17 -6.57
CA THR A 921 -18.69 -56.21 -5.39
C THR A 921 -18.76 -54.92 -4.61
N LEU A 922 -19.53 -54.92 -3.56
CA LEU A 922 -19.37 -54.08 -2.43
C LEU A 922 -18.12 -54.50 -1.63
N ARG A 923 -17.11 -53.68 -1.56
CA ARG A 923 -16.01 -53.84 -0.57
C ARG A 923 -16.25 -52.90 0.59
N ARG A 924 -16.76 -53.44 1.67
CA ARG A 924 -16.49 -52.92 3.03
C ARG A 924 -15.15 -53.49 3.43
N CYS A 925 -14.23 -52.63 3.89
CA CYS A 925 -13.08 -53.02 4.72
C CYS A 925 -13.07 -52.19 5.98
N SER A 926 -13.62 -52.77 7.04
CA SER A 926 -13.25 -52.41 8.39
C SER A 926 -12.09 -53.32 8.79
N LYS A 927 -10.99 -52.76 9.26
CA LYS A 927 -10.02 -53.46 10.10
C LYS A 927 -9.67 -52.57 11.29
N ARG A 928 -10.23 -53.01 12.39
CA ARG A 928 -9.84 -52.76 13.76
C ARG A 928 -8.57 -53.59 14.00
N VAL A 929 -7.56 -52.98 14.54
CA VAL A 929 -6.42 -53.69 15.16
C VAL A 929 -6.27 -53.18 16.56
N GLU A 930 -6.33 -54.12 17.45
CA GLU A 930 -6.20 -54.02 18.90
C GLU A 930 -4.77 -53.74 19.34
N LEU A 931 -4.71 -53.10 20.48
CA LEU A 931 -3.54 -52.93 21.34
C LEU A 931 -3.02 -54.24 21.84
N VAL A 932 -1.70 -54.39 21.83
CA VAL A 932 -0.97 -55.22 22.82
C VAL A 932 0.16 -54.35 23.36
N GLY A 933 0.18 -54.26 24.66
CA GLY A 933 1.17 -53.56 25.43
C GLY A 933 2.48 -54.34 25.56
N GLY A 934 3.52 -53.65 25.93
CA GLY A 934 4.80 -54.22 26.29
C GLY A 934 5.79 -53.15 26.67
N ASN A 935 6.08 -53.15 27.93
CA ASN A 935 7.03 -52.36 28.69
C ASN A 935 8.43 -52.29 28.10
N GLU A 936 9.09 -51.27 28.52
CA GLU A 936 10.45 -51.13 29.09
C GLU A 936 11.43 -50.25 28.33
N LYS A 937 11.76 -49.21 29.08
CA LYS A 937 13.10 -48.65 29.36
C LYS A 937 14.09 -48.45 28.21
N MET A 938 14.48 -47.25 27.98
CA MET A 938 15.73 -46.73 28.57
C MET A 938 16.06 -45.34 28.01
N CYS A 939 16.43 -44.52 28.94
CA CYS A 939 17.06 -43.23 28.79
C CYS A 939 18.24 -43.21 27.82
N SER A 940 18.29 -42.19 26.95
CA SER A 940 19.59 -41.60 26.61
C SER A 940 19.45 -40.08 26.52
N SER A 941 19.83 -39.49 27.63
CA SER A 941 20.13 -38.05 27.74
C SER A 941 21.36 -37.74 26.90
N SER A 942 21.21 -37.09 25.77
CA SER A 942 22.33 -36.44 25.12
C SER A 942 22.67 -35.17 25.89
N LYS A 943 23.65 -35.24 26.76
CA LYS A 943 24.35 -34.11 27.35
C LYS A 943 24.93 -33.25 26.24
N ARG A 944 24.37 -32.06 26.03
CA ARG A 944 25.08 -30.97 25.36
C ARG A 944 26.26 -30.59 26.26
N ARG A 945 27.46 -30.84 25.76
CA ARG A 945 28.70 -30.31 26.37
C ARG A 945 28.61 -28.78 26.40
N HIS A 946 28.60 -28.23 27.59
CA HIS A 946 28.88 -26.82 27.84
C HIS A 946 30.37 -26.63 27.50
N THR A 947 30.65 -25.98 26.41
CA THR A 947 31.97 -25.41 26.14
C THR A 947 32.12 -24.21 27.07
N GLU A 948 33.06 -24.34 27.99
CA GLU A 948 33.46 -23.22 28.84
C GLU A 948 34.00 -22.09 27.98
N LEU A 949 33.39 -20.88 28.13
CA LEU A 949 33.81 -19.66 27.48
C LEU A 949 35.19 -19.24 28.01
N THR A 950 36.07 -18.84 27.12
CA THR A 950 37.37 -18.25 27.48
C THR A 950 37.17 -16.95 28.26
N GLU A 951 38.17 -16.59 29.11
CA GLU A 951 38.11 -15.35 29.95
C GLU A 951 37.81 -14.13 29.12
N HIS A 952 38.35 -14.03 27.93
CA HIS A 952 38.08 -12.91 27.01
C HIS A 952 36.60 -12.91 26.56
N GLN A 953 36.00 -14.05 26.31
CA GLN A 953 34.57 -14.14 25.96
C GLN A 953 33.65 -13.81 27.15
N LYS A 954 34.10 -14.11 28.38
CA LYS A 954 33.38 -13.70 29.60
C LYS A 954 33.49 -12.18 29.82
N GLU A 955 34.63 -11.57 29.46
CA GLU A 955 34.86 -10.15 29.58
C GLU A 955 34.02 -9.37 28.55
N VAL A 956 33.96 -9.82 27.31
CA VAL A 956 33.11 -9.26 26.26
C VAL A 956 31.62 -9.37 26.65
N ARG A 957 31.24 -10.46 27.29
CA ARG A 957 29.86 -10.66 27.75
C ARG A 957 29.51 -9.77 28.94
N ARG A 958 30.48 -9.51 29.88
CA ARG A 958 30.31 -8.51 30.95
C ARG A 958 30.23 -7.09 30.41
N ALA A 959 31.02 -6.77 29.40
CA ALA A 959 30.98 -5.46 28.75
C ALA A 959 29.68 -5.23 27.99
N GLN A 960 29.08 -6.28 27.40
CA GLN A 960 27.77 -6.23 26.76
C GLN A 960 26.61 -6.17 27.75
N GLN A 961 26.73 -6.85 28.90
CA GLN A 961 25.71 -6.81 29.97
C GLN A 961 25.73 -5.48 30.75
N GLY A 962 26.89 -4.81 30.86
CA GLY A 962 26.99 -3.47 31.44
C GLY A 962 26.35 -2.36 30.59
N ARG A 963 26.09 -2.61 29.31
CA ARG A 963 25.41 -1.68 28.40
C ARG A 963 23.88 -1.84 28.36
N GLY A 964 23.35 -2.84 29.05
CA GLY A 964 21.94 -3.20 29.02
C GLY A 964 21.10 -2.70 30.20
N MET A 965 21.66 -1.89 31.11
CA MET A 965 20.97 -1.47 32.33
C MET A 965 20.90 0.05 32.50
N ASP A 966 20.50 0.78 31.46
CA ASP A 966 19.92 2.10 31.63
C ASP A 966 18.48 2.13 31.11
N CYS A 967 17.63 1.34 31.80
CA CYS A 967 16.19 1.24 31.53
C CYS A 967 15.38 2.35 32.20
N ASN A 968 15.89 3.59 32.26
CA ASN A 968 15.11 4.74 32.67
C ASN A 968 14.93 5.72 31.49
N GLY A 969 14.16 5.34 30.48
CA GLY A 969 13.37 6.24 29.66
C GLY A 969 14.07 7.33 28.84
N HIS A 970 15.38 7.41 28.87
CA HIS A 970 16.14 8.41 28.12
C HIS A 970 16.76 7.72 26.91
N GLY A 971 16.36 8.19 25.73
CA GLY A 971 16.96 7.74 24.48
C GLY A 971 18.49 7.92 24.45
N PRO A 972 19.18 7.34 23.48
CA PRO A 972 20.63 7.41 23.40
C PRO A 972 21.08 8.87 23.41
N GLY A 973 21.86 9.25 24.39
CA GLY A 973 22.36 10.61 24.53
C GLY A 973 23.12 11.03 23.28
N ILE A 974 22.90 12.26 22.86
CA ILE A 974 23.55 12.83 21.69
C ILE A 974 24.91 13.34 22.13
N ARG A 975 25.94 13.00 21.38
CA ARG A 975 27.30 13.44 21.63
C ARG A 975 27.69 14.59 20.71
N THR A 976 28.00 15.75 21.24
CA THR A 976 28.62 16.84 20.52
C THR A 976 30.12 16.72 20.68
N TYR A 977 30.81 16.53 19.60
CA TYR A 977 32.26 16.43 19.60
C TYR A 977 32.82 17.82 19.32
N THR A 978 32.99 18.62 20.36
CA THR A 978 33.54 19.96 20.26
C THR A 978 35.08 19.98 20.24
N SER A 979 35.70 18.99 20.85
CA SER A 979 37.12 18.77 20.78
C SER A 979 37.45 17.40 20.23
N VAL A 980 36.96 17.13 19.00
CA VAL A 980 37.13 15.84 18.38
C VAL A 980 38.50 15.69 17.80
N ASP A 981 39.05 14.53 17.94
CA ASP A 981 40.24 14.14 17.19
C ASP A 981 39.89 14.03 15.69
N PHE A 982 40.36 15.02 14.93
CA PHE A 982 40.31 15.02 13.47
C PHE A 982 41.35 14.04 12.89
N SER A 983 42.08 13.28 13.73
CA SER A 983 43.05 12.31 13.29
C SER A 983 42.43 10.96 13.03
N GLN A 984 42.27 10.61 11.81
CA GLN A 984 42.19 9.23 11.40
C GLN A 984 43.37 8.89 10.56
N GLY A 985 44.20 8.02 11.09
CA GLY A 985 45.24 7.43 10.30
C GLY A 985 46.58 7.16 10.99
N ASN A 986 46.72 7.35 12.28
CA ASN A 986 47.94 6.87 12.97
C ASN A 986 47.58 6.27 14.31
N GLU A 987 47.81 4.98 14.46
CA GLU A 987 47.58 4.17 15.64
C GLU A 987 48.57 4.37 16.76
N GLU A 988 49.30 5.45 16.83
CA GLU A 988 50.24 5.69 17.94
C GLU A 988 50.16 7.13 18.46
N SER A 989 49.28 7.35 19.39
CA SER A 989 49.45 8.24 20.54
C SER A 989 48.30 8.12 21.52
N GLN A 990 48.48 7.28 22.51
CA GLN A 990 47.75 7.35 23.76
C GLN A 990 48.08 8.62 24.50
N GLU A 991 47.31 9.68 24.28
CA GLU A 991 47.09 10.70 25.28
C GLU A 991 45.60 10.95 25.31
N SER A 992 44.99 10.41 26.35
CA SER A 992 43.60 10.68 26.73
C SER A 992 43.44 12.14 27.07
N GLN A 993 43.15 12.98 26.08
CA GLN A 993 42.67 14.32 26.35
C GLN A 993 41.15 14.27 26.49
N ASP A 994 40.67 14.88 27.56
CA ASP A 994 39.26 14.98 27.93
C ASP A 994 38.39 15.32 26.73
N ILE A 995 37.76 14.29 26.16
CA ILE A 995 36.70 14.45 25.16
C ILE A 995 35.47 14.80 25.97
N ARG A 996 35.02 16.04 25.91
CA ARG A 996 33.79 16.45 26.51
C ARG A 996 32.63 15.76 25.77
N ASP A 997 31.88 15.03 26.52
CA ASP A 997 30.76 14.22 25.98
C ASP A 997 29.58 15.13 25.64
N ALA A 998 28.93 14.86 24.55
CA ALA A 998 27.74 15.57 24.09
C ALA A 998 26.57 15.48 25.07
N ASP A 999 26.56 14.44 25.89
CA ASP A 999 25.58 14.29 26.93
C ASP A 999 25.64 15.43 27.96
N SER A 1000 26.83 15.98 28.22
CA SER A 1000 27.00 17.17 29.09
C SER A 1000 26.39 18.43 28.49
N ILE A 1001 26.48 18.62 27.16
CA ILE A 1001 25.91 19.78 26.48
C ILE A 1001 24.37 19.63 26.39
N LEU A 1002 23.89 18.42 26.14
CA LEU A 1002 22.46 18.13 26.16
C LEU A 1002 21.85 18.25 27.55
N GLU A 1003 22.57 17.84 28.57
CA GLU A 1003 22.12 18.00 29.95
C GLU A 1003 22.08 19.49 30.35
N MET A 1004 23.02 20.29 29.87
CA MET A 1004 22.96 21.74 30.03
C MET A 1004 21.77 22.35 29.24
N LEU A 1005 21.52 21.92 28.02
CA LEU A 1005 20.34 22.36 27.24
C LEU A 1005 19.01 21.97 27.89
N ARG A 1006 18.96 20.85 28.62
CA ARG A 1006 17.78 20.40 29.38
C ARG A 1006 17.59 21.14 30.71
N LYS A 1007 18.65 21.62 31.35
CA LYS A 1007 18.58 22.40 32.61
C LYS A 1007 18.13 23.84 32.40
N VAL A 1008 18.08 24.32 31.16
CA VAL A 1008 17.63 25.68 30.80
C VAL A 1008 16.11 25.74 30.55
N ASN A 1009 15.45 24.61 30.58
CA ASN A 1009 13.99 24.47 30.55
C ASN A 1009 13.52 24.13 31.99
#